data_ea51cee0bfdadf402af6c7412e125688
#
_entry.id   ea51cee0bfdadf402af6c7412e125688
#
_cell.length_a   1.000
_cell.length_b   1.000
_cell.length_c   1.000
_cell.angle_alpha   90.00
_cell.angle_beta   90.00
_cell.angle_gamma   90.00
#
_symmetry.space_group_name_H-M   'P 1'
#
loop_
_entity.id
_entity.type
_entity.pdbx_description
1 polymer ?
#
loop_
_entity_poly.entity_id
_entity_poly.type
_entity_poly.pdbx_seq_one_letter_code
_entity_poly.pdbx_strand_id
1 'polypeptide(L)'
;VEGPNIHSVEAVIDNGDFGKRTIRFETGLLAQQASGSALAYLDGETTVLSATTASKSPKEHFDFFPLTVDVEERQYAAGRIPGSFFRREGRPSTDAILACRIIDRPLRPLFKKGMRNEVQIVATVLTVAPDDAYDVLAINAASLSTSLSDLPFSGPVGGTRIALIDGQWVAFPRYSENARATFSMDIAGRVVGDDVAITTIEAQAPENAEENIASGGIAPTEEIVSQGIEAAKPVIRTLCEAQQQLINECGKETAEYPIFPDYTEEQYQAVSTQIGDRFNTILGIVDKQERDEALNELTDQIVSELTEAEGAAFDAEDDADSLAAAVNANFKSVMREHVLTENVRMDGRGPADIRSIYAQVGVLPRVHGSAIFQRGETQVLGVTTLNMLKMEQQLDNLSPIKAKRYMHHYNFPPYSTGETGRVGSPKRREIGHGHLAEMALESQLPGREEFPYAIRQVSETMGSNGSSSMASVCASTLALLNAGVPLKAPVAGIAMGLISAQIDGEAKFVALTDILGAEDALGDMDFKVAGTRNYITALQLDTKLDGIPGDVLSAALDQARDARIAILDLMHEAIDGPDEMAPTAPRIITVQIPADKIGEVIGPKGKMINQIQDDTGAEITIEEDGTVFIGATDGPSAEAARDQVNAIANPQLPEVGERYVGTVVKTTSFGAFISLTPGRDGLLHISQIRRLVGGKRIEQVEDVLNVGDKVEVEITEVDDRGKISLSVTADDEAEAENAEASQNDDAEDSNESHARRESRGKRSGRSRTRKHSNRSEDSADSTDSSESAESAQSADEADEDENSDSDRPTRGSRGSRGSRGGRRRRRTRTNSDEN
;
A
#
# COMPACT_ATOMS: atom_id res chain seq x y z
N VAL A 1 28.30 -32.87 -28.88
CA VAL A 1 27.72 -31.52 -28.83
C VAL A 1 28.66 -30.72 -27.95
N GLU A 2 29.29 -29.69 -28.49
CA GLU A 2 30.05 -28.74 -27.68
C GLU A 2 29.02 -28.05 -26.75
N GLY A 3 29.39 -27.92 -25.46
CA GLY A 3 28.56 -27.24 -24.48
C GLY A 3 28.53 -25.72 -24.70
N PRO A 4 27.63 -24.99 -24.01
CA PRO A 4 27.63 -23.52 -24.04
C PRO A 4 28.95 -22.94 -23.54
N ASN A 5 29.41 -21.85 -24.12
CA ASN A 5 30.56 -21.10 -23.64
C ASN A 5 30.14 -20.23 -22.45
N ILE A 6 30.45 -20.69 -21.25
CA ILE A 6 30.03 -20.05 -20.00
C ILE A 6 31.17 -19.22 -19.44
N HIS A 7 30.91 -17.97 -19.16
CA HIS A 7 31.85 -17.06 -18.46
C HIS A 7 31.25 -16.66 -17.12
N SER A 8 32.04 -16.58 -16.07
CA SER A 8 31.61 -16.19 -14.74
C SER A 8 32.69 -15.46 -13.94
N VAL A 9 32.20 -14.55 -13.07
CA VAL A 9 33.05 -13.79 -12.13
C VAL A 9 32.37 -13.70 -10.79
N GLU A 10 33.11 -13.58 -9.71
CA GLU A 10 32.55 -13.41 -8.35
C GLU A 10 32.92 -12.04 -7.78
N ALA A 11 31.94 -11.38 -7.14
CA ALA A 11 32.11 -10.22 -6.29
C ALA A 11 31.90 -10.66 -4.84
N VAL A 12 32.89 -10.46 -3.97
CA VAL A 12 32.81 -10.82 -2.56
C VAL A 12 32.70 -9.56 -1.72
N ILE A 13 31.62 -9.47 -0.94
CA ILE A 13 31.35 -8.37 -0.04
C ILE A 13 31.56 -8.86 1.38
N ASP A 14 32.40 -8.16 2.14
CA ASP A 14 32.75 -8.49 3.52
C ASP A 14 31.99 -7.57 4.47
N ASN A 15 30.99 -8.09 5.18
CA ASN A 15 30.17 -7.37 6.16
C ASN A 15 30.73 -7.50 7.60
N GLY A 16 32.05 -7.82 7.78
CA GLY A 16 32.64 -7.94 9.11
C GLY A 16 31.96 -9.03 9.95
N ASP A 17 31.38 -8.66 11.07
CA ASP A 17 30.75 -9.59 12.01
C ASP A 17 29.49 -10.30 11.44
N PHE A 18 28.88 -9.74 10.39
CA PHE A 18 27.76 -10.34 9.67
C PHE A 18 28.19 -11.32 8.55
N GLY A 19 29.53 -11.54 8.42
CA GLY A 19 30.06 -12.49 7.47
C GLY A 19 30.19 -11.93 6.05
N LYS A 20 30.28 -12.84 5.08
CA LYS A 20 30.50 -12.47 3.68
C LYS A 20 29.25 -12.81 2.85
N ARG A 21 29.00 -11.96 1.85
CA ARG A 21 28.04 -12.27 0.78
C ARG A 21 28.82 -12.39 -0.53
N THR A 22 28.44 -13.36 -1.33
CA THR A 22 29.08 -13.59 -2.63
C THR A 22 28.07 -13.46 -3.74
N ILE A 23 28.33 -12.52 -4.65
CA ILE A 23 27.53 -12.35 -5.86
C ILE A 23 28.35 -12.92 -7.03
N ARG A 24 27.84 -14.01 -7.63
CA ARG A 24 28.41 -14.59 -8.84
C ARG A 24 27.62 -14.16 -10.06
N PHE A 25 28.29 -13.57 -11.01
CA PHE A 25 27.74 -13.22 -12.32
C PHE A 25 28.13 -14.29 -13.35
N GLU A 26 27.21 -14.64 -14.24
CA GLU A 26 27.43 -15.67 -15.27
C GLU A 26 26.70 -15.28 -16.55
N THR A 27 27.30 -15.58 -17.71
CA THR A 27 26.65 -15.43 -19.02
C THR A 27 26.96 -16.61 -19.93
N GLY A 28 26.20 -16.74 -21.03
CA GLY A 28 26.43 -17.76 -22.04
C GLY A 28 25.60 -19.04 -21.88
N LEU A 29 25.02 -19.31 -20.68
CA LEU A 29 24.24 -20.52 -20.41
C LEU A 29 22.79 -20.43 -20.93
N LEU A 30 22.06 -19.39 -20.55
CA LEU A 30 20.64 -19.21 -20.80
C LEU A 30 20.37 -18.01 -21.71
N ALA A 31 19.16 -17.96 -22.30
CA ALA A 31 18.64 -16.86 -23.12
C ALA A 31 19.60 -16.39 -24.23
N GLN A 32 20.25 -17.32 -24.94
CA GLN A 32 21.29 -17.07 -25.94
C GLN A 32 20.82 -16.33 -27.20
N GLN A 33 19.50 -16.16 -27.39
CA GLN A 33 18.95 -15.36 -28.50
C GLN A 33 18.67 -13.91 -28.15
N ALA A 34 18.75 -13.54 -26.88
CA ALA A 34 18.64 -12.15 -26.45
C ALA A 34 19.84 -11.32 -26.94
N SER A 35 19.68 -10.00 -27.02
CA SER A 35 20.78 -9.09 -27.33
C SER A 35 21.88 -9.19 -26.27
N GLY A 36 21.50 -9.34 -25.00
CA GLY A 36 22.37 -9.69 -23.89
C GLY A 36 21.64 -10.53 -22.85
N SER A 37 22.34 -11.40 -22.14
CA SER A 37 21.76 -12.21 -21.06
C SER A 37 22.75 -12.42 -19.94
N ALA A 38 22.27 -12.42 -18.71
CA ALA A 38 23.09 -12.61 -17.50
C ALA A 38 22.31 -13.35 -16.42
N LEU A 39 23.04 -14.14 -15.65
CA LEU A 39 22.58 -14.73 -14.39
C LEU A 39 23.36 -14.06 -13.24
N ALA A 40 22.64 -13.67 -12.20
CA ALA A 40 23.23 -13.24 -10.95
C ALA A 40 22.80 -14.19 -9.83
N TYR A 41 23.77 -14.66 -9.07
CA TYR A 41 23.58 -15.59 -7.95
C TYR A 41 24.01 -14.90 -6.66
N LEU A 42 23.20 -14.97 -5.63
CA LEU A 42 23.56 -14.56 -4.26
C LEU A 42 23.80 -15.82 -3.44
N ASP A 43 25.02 -15.98 -2.94
CA ASP A 43 25.54 -17.14 -2.18
C ASP A 43 25.28 -18.51 -2.85
N GLY A 44 24.99 -18.51 -4.15
CA GLY A 44 24.70 -19.72 -4.92
C GLY A 44 23.28 -20.26 -4.77
N GLU A 45 22.42 -19.64 -3.95
CA GLU A 45 21.08 -20.12 -3.64
C GLU A 45 19.99 -19.26 -4.29
N THR A 46 20.08 -17.92 -4.22
CA THR A 46 19.12 -17.01 -4.90
C THR A 46 19.66 -16.66 -6.28
N THR A 47 18.86 -16.85 -7.32
CA THR A 47 19.29 -16.69 -8.72
C THR A 47 18.27 -15.91 -9.53
N VAL A 48 18.74 -14.87 -10.21
CA VAL A 48 17.97 -14.08 -11.15
C VAL A 48 18.59 -14.15 -12.54
N LEU A 49 17.79 -14.51 -13.54
CA LEU A 49 18.13 -14.39 -14.96
C LEU A 49 17.61 -13.05 -15.47
N SER A 50 18.45 -12.27 -16.13
CA SER A 50 18.03 -11.12 -16.91
C SER A 50 18.35 -11.31 -18.39
N ALA A 51 17.42 -10.92 -19.25
CA ALA A 51 17.56 -10.92 -20.69
C ALA A 51 17.16 -9.57 -21.25
N THR A 52 18.05 -8.94 -22.02
CA THR A 52 17.83 -7.65 -22.67
C THR A 52 17.69 -7.85 -24.17
N THR A 53 16.64 -7.30 -24.76
CA THR A 53 16.37 -7.33 -26.19
C THR A 53 16.01 -5.93 -26.71
N ALA A 54 16.30 -5.66 -27.97
CA ALA A 54 15.91 -4.41 -28.62
C ALA A 54 15.21 -4.66 -29.96
N SER A 55 14.29 -3.77 -30.32
CA SER A 55 13.65 -3.78 -31.65
C SER A 55 14.69 -3.46 -32.74
N LYS A 56 14.50 -4.10 -33.93
CA LYS A 56 15.40 -3.89 -35.09
C LYS A 56 15.22 -2.52 -35.74
N SER A 57 14.06 -1.91 -35.55
CA SER A 57 13.70 -0.63 -36.12
C SER A 57 13.24 0.32 -35.05
N PRO A 58 13.51 1.63 -35.13
CA PRO A 58 13.01 2.62 -34.20
C PRO A 58 11.48 2.76 -34.31
N LYS A 59 10.85 3.20 -33.25
CA LYS A 59 9.45 3.64 -33.20
C LYS A 59 9.39 5.15 -33.44
N GLU A 60 9.48 5.56 -34.69
CA GLU A 60 9.65 6.99 -35.08
C GLU A 60 8.51 7.88 -34.56
N HIS A 61 7.31 7.30 -34.31
CA HIS A 61 6.16 8.02 -33.78
C HIS A 61 6.23 8.32 -32.26
N PHE A 62 7.21 7.76 -31.54
CA PHE A 62 7.43 8.08 -30.13
C PHE A 62 8.35 9.29 -30.00
N ASP A 63 8.03 10.17 -29.08
CA ASP A 63 8.86 11.32 -28.67
C ASP A 63 9.72 11.03 -27.43
N PHE A 64 9.69 9.78 -26.91
CA PHE A 64 10.43 9.32 -25.75
C PHE A 64 11.18 8.01 -26.04
N PHE A 65 12.09 7.64 -25.12
CA PHE A 65 12.80 6.36 -25.17
C PHE A 65 11.90 5.21 -24.65
N PRO A 66 11.50 4.25 -25.49
CA PRO A 66 10.61 3.16 -25.10
C PRO A 66 11.38 2.01 -24.43
N LEU A 67 11.65 2.15 -23.13
CA LEU A 67 12.22 1.12 -22.27
C LEU A 67 11.11 0.47 -21.46
N THR A 68 11.02 -0.87 -21.53
CA THR A 68 10.15 -1.68 -20.69
C THR A 68 10.99 -2.61 -19.83
N VAL A 69 10.75 -2.59 -18.51
CA VAL A 69 11.37 -3.51 -17.54
C VAL A 69 10.29 -4.36 -16.92
N ASP A 70 10.43 -5.68 -17.02
CA ASP A 70 9.50 -6.66 -16.45
C ASP A 70 10.24 -7.57 -15.47
N VAL A 71 9.62 -7.83 -14.33
CA VAL A 71 10.11 -8.80 -13.34
C VAL A 71 9.10 -9.92 -13.20
N GLU A 72 9.58 -11.14 -13.44
CA GLU A 72 8.79 -12.35 -13.44
C GLU A 72 9.08 -13.17 -12.18
N GLU A 73 8.21 -13.09 -11.19
CA GLU A 73 8.23 -13.96 -10.02
C GLU A 73 7.66 -15.32 -10.37
N ARG A 74 8.49 -16.34 -10.34
CA ARG A 74 8.07 -17.73 -10.56
C ARG A 74 7.90 -18.45 -9.23
N GLN A 75 6.70 -18.93 -8.91
CA GLN A 75 6.44 -19.61 -7.64
C GLN A 75 7.30 -20.86 -7.43
N TYR A 76 7.76 -21.50 -8.53
CA TYR A 76 8.72 -22.61 -8.44
C TYR A 76 10.07 -22.18 -7.85
N ALA A 77 10.43 -20.89 -7.91
CA ALA A 77 11.65 -20.35 -7.33
C ALA A 77 11.72 -20.58 -5.81
N ALA A 78 10.56 -20.58 -5.15
CA ALA A 78 10.40 -20.94 -3.73
C ALA A 78 9.81 -22.35 -3.52
N GLY A 79 9.85 -23.22 -4.54
CA GLY A 79 9.32 -24.58 -4.47
C GLY A 79 7.78 -24.66 -4.34
N ARG A 80 7.06 -23.63 -4.75
CA ARG A 80 5.60 -23.53 -4.59
C ARG A 80 4.86 -23.67 -5.92
N ILE A 81 3.59 -24.11 -5.84
CA ILE A 81 2.63 -24.04 -6.93
C ILE A 81 1.73 -22.82 -6.68
N PRO A 82 1.45 -21.96 -7.68
CA PRO A 82 0.60 -20.80 -7.52
C PRO A 82 -0.73 -21.11 -6.84
N GLY A 83 -1.13 -20.26 -5.86
CA GLY A 83 -2.33 -20.44 -5.05
C GLY A 83 -3.64 -20.20 -5.79
N SER A 84 -3.62 -19.51 -6.96
CA SER A 84 -4.79 -19.19 -7.76
C SER A 84 -5.50 -20.45 -8.28
N PHE A 85 -6.77 -20.32 -8.67
CA PHE A 85 -7.56 -21.43 -9.23
C PHE A 85 -6.87 -22.09 -10.42
N PHE A 86 -6.25 -21.32 -11.30
CA PHE A 86 -5.58 -21.83 -12.52
C PHE A 86 -4.21 -22.45 -12.24
N ARG A 87 -3.70 -22.41 -11.02
CA ARG A 87 -2.36 -22.90 -10.64
C ARG A 87 -1.26 -22.38 -11.55
N ARG A 88 -1.39 -21.14 -11.98
CA ARG A 88 -0.45 -20.42 -12.84
C ARG A 88 -0.31 -18.99 -12.32
N GLU A 89 0.89 -18.40 -12.48
CA GLU A 89 1.15 -17.00 -12.25
C GLU A 89 0.22 -16.15 -13.15
N GLY A 90 -0.33 -15.10 -12.55
CA GLY A 90 -1.24 -14.18 -13.24
C GLY A 90 -0.60 -12.79 -13.43
N ARG A 91 -1.24 -11.76 -12.89
CA ARG A 91 -0.67 -10.41 -12.89
C ARG A 91 0.56 -10.34 -11.99
N PRO A 92 1.55 -9.50 -12.32
CA PRO A 92 2.70 -9.25 -11.44
C PRO A 92 2.24 -8.85 -10.03
N SER A 93 2.97 -9.29 -9.02
CA SER A 93 2.77 -8.84 -7.64
C SER A 93 3.16 -7.36 -7.50
N THR A 94 2.76 -6.71 -6.40
CA THR A 94 3.24 -5.37 -6.07
C THR A 94 4.76 -5.35 -5.97
N ASP A 95 5.37 -6.36 -5.35
CA ASP A 95 6.83 -6.45 -5.19
C ASP A 95 7.54 -6.56 -6.55
N ALA A 96 7.00 -7.35 -7.49
CA ALA A 96 7.53 -7.42 -8.85
C ALA A 96 7.46 -6.06 -9.58
N ILE A 97 6.36 -5.31 -9.42
CA ILE A 97 6.21 -3.98 -10.00
C ILE A 97 7.19 -2.98 -9.37
N LEU A 98 7.39 -3.04 -8.05
CA LEU A 98 8.39 -2.22 -7.37
C LEU A 98 9.81 -2.58 -7.81
N ALA A 99 10.12 -3.88 -7.94
CA ALA A 99 11.39 -4.33 -8.49
C ALA A 99 11.62 -3.84 -9.93
N CYS A 100 10.58 -3.81 -10.80
CA CYS A 100 10.69 -3.17 -12.11
C CYS A 100 11.14 -1.71 -12.00
N ARG A 101 10.59 -0.96 -11.04
CA ARG A 101 10.89 0.47 -10.86
C ARG A 101 12.32 0.72 -10.38
N ILE A 102 12.80 -0.05 -9.39
CA ILE A 102 14.18 0.10 -8.90
C ILE A 102 15.23 -0.35 -9.92
N ILE A 103 14.85 -1.17 -10.92
CA ILE A 103 15.71 -1.51 -12.06
C ILE A 103 15.67 -0.42 -13.13
N ASP A 104 14.48 0.07 -13.52
CA ASP A 104 14.29 1.05 -14.59
C ASP A 104 14.98 2.38 -14.29
N ARG A 105 14.84 2.89 -13.06
CA ARG A 105 15.32 4.21 -12.64
C ARG A 105 16.84 4.40 -12.82
N PRO A 106 17.73 3.52 -12.36
CA PRO A 106 19.17 3.68 -12.55
C PRO A 106 19.65 3.33 -13.96
N LEU A 107 18.91 2.55 -14.74
CA LEU A 107 19.34 2.11 -16.07
C LEU A 107 18.89 3.06 -17.18
N ARG A 108 17.65 3.57 -17.12
CA ARG A 108 17.06 4.44 -18.14
C ARG A 108 17.93 5.65 -18.53
N PRO A 109 18.50 6.43 -17.59
CA PRO A 109 19.31 7.60 -17.91
C PRO A 109 20.62 7.27 -18.65
N LEU A 110 21.07 6.02 -18.61
CA LEU A 110 22.35 5.58 -19.17
C LEU A 110 22.27 5.17 -20.64
N PHE A 111 21.07 5.09 -21.21
CA PHE A 111 20.90 4.95 -22.65
C PHE A 111 21.11 6.30 -23.35
N LYS A 112 21.55 6.21 -24.60
CA LYS A 112 21.82 7.41 -25.40
C LYS A 112 20.52 8.18 -25.68
N LYS A 113 20.51 9.47 -25.33
CA LYS A 113 19.36 10.36 -25.57
C LYS A 113 18.98 10.37 -27.06
N GLY A 114 17.67 10.43 -27.34
CA GLY A 114 17.13 10.38 -28.70
C GLY A 114 17.06 9.00 -29.33
N MET A 115 17.39 7.94 -28.60
CA MET A 115 17.14 6.55 -29.04
C MET A 115 15.64 6.26 -29.02
N ARG A 116 15.09 5.74 -30.13
CA ARG A 116 13.66 5.39 -30.27
C ARG A 116 13.45 3.89 -30.58
N ASN A 117 14.50 3.08 -30.52
CA ASN A 117 14.35 1.64 -30.55
C ASN A 117 13.76 1.18 -29.21
N GLU A 118 12.71 0.35 -29.28
CA GLU A 118 12.12 -0.27 -28.11
C GLU A 118 13.13 -1.23 -27.47
N VAL A 119 13.36 -1.08 -26.18
CA VAL A 119 14.24 -1.96 -25.39
C VAL A 119 13.41 -2.61 -24.31
N GLN A 120 13.52 -3.94 -24.19
CA GLN A 120 12.87 -4.70 -23.12
C GLN A 120 13.92 -5.47 -22.32
N ILE A 121 13.82 -5.32 -20.99
CA ILE A 121 14.61 -6.05 -20.00
C ILE A 121 13.65 -6.93 -19.21
N VAL A 122 13.84 -8.25 -19.27
CA VAL A 122 13.03 -9.21 -18.51
C VAL A 122 13.92 -9.88 -17.47
N ALA A 123 13.66 -9.63 -16.19
CA ALA A 123 14.30 -10.28 -15.07
C ALA A 123 13.39 -11.40 -14.53
N THR A 124 13.88 -12.64 -14.53
CA THR A 124 13.13 -13.81 -14.05
C THR A 124 13.79 -14.38 -12.80
N VAL A 125 13.06 -14.47 -11.72
CA VAL A 125 13.52 -15.08 -10.47
C VAL A 125 13.44 -16.60 -10.63
N LEU A 126 14.60 -17.26 -10.71
CA LEU A 126 14.68 -18.70 -10.95
C LEU A 126 14.74 -19.52 -9.66
N THR A 127 15.43 -19.00 -8.64
CA THR A 127 15.47 -19.56 -7.28
C THR A 127 15.57 -18.44 -6.27
N VAL A 128 15.00 -18.63 -5.09
CA VAL A 128 15.09 -17.69 -3.96
C VAL A 128 15.25 -18.46 -2.65
N ALA A 129 16.30 -18.16 -1.91
CA ALA A 129 16.47 -18.67 -0.55
C ALA A 129 15.42 -18.02 0.37
N PRO A 130 14.88 -18.74 1.35
CA PRO A 130 13.76 -18.24 2.17
C PRO A 130 14.03 -16.94 2.92
N ASP A 131 15.30 -16.63 3.18
CA ASP A 131 15.74 -15.46 3.97
C ASP A 131 16.43 -14.37 3.12
N ASP A 132 16.44 -14.50 1.78
CA ASP A 132 17.08 -13.55 0.86
C ASP A 132 16.05 -12.76 0.05
N ALA A 133 16.35 -11.48 -0.21
CA ALA A 133 15.65 -10.64 -1.18
C ALA A 133 16.30 -10.77 -2.57
N TYR A 134 15.47 -10.72 -3.62
CA TYR A 134 15.95 -10.85 -5.01
C TYR A 134 16.04 -9.51 -5.76
N ASP A 135 15.36 -8.48 -5.29
CA ASP A 135 15.10 -7.21 -5.99
C ASP A 135 16.40 -6.46 -6.37
N VAL A 136 17.28 -6.18 -5.39
CA VAL A 136 18.58 -5.53 -5.66
C VAL A 136 19.53 -6.43 -6.44
N LEU A 137 19.40 -7.76 -6.33
CA LEU A 137 20.16 -8.70 -7.17
C LEU A 137 19.70 -8.57 -8.63
N ALA A 138 18.42 -8.34 -8.87
CA ALA A 138 17.84 -8.14 -10.20
C ALA A 138 18.35 -6.86 -10.89
N ILE A 139 18.67 -5.78 -10.15
CA ILE A 139 19.35 -4.59 -10.69
C ILE A 139 20.66 -4.98 -11.34
N ASN A 140 21.47 -5.77 -10.64
CA ASN A 140 22.79 -6.21 -11.11
C ASN A 140 22.71 -7.15 -12.32
N ALA A 141 21.73 -8.06 -12.31
CA ALA A 141 21.49 -8.95 -13.45
C ALA A 141 21.03 -8.16 -14.69
N ALA A 142 20.15 -7.18 -14.52
CA ALA A 142 19.65 -6.31 -15.59
C ALA A 142 20.74 -5.39 -16.15
N SER A 143 21.56 -4.81 -15.28
CA SER A 143 22.72 -4.03 -15.67
C SER A 143 23.70 -4.84 -16.51
N LEU A 144 24.06 -6.03 -16.06
CA LEU A 144 25.02 -6.89 -16.77
C LEU A 144 24.43 -7.37 -18.12
N SER A 145 23.16 -7.82 -18.16
CA SER A 145 22.56 -8.27 -19.41
C SER A 145 22.49 -7.16 -20.45
N THR A 146 22.23 -5.91 -20.01
CA THR A 146 22.22 -4.74 -20.88
C THR A 146 23.63 -4.36 -21.35
N SER A 147 24.61 -4.38 -20.44
CA SER A 147 26.01 -4.06 -20.77
C SER A 147 26.69 -5.09 -21.67
N LEU A 148 26.25 -6.34 -21.65
CA LEU A 148 26.73 -7.40 -22.55
C LEU A 148 26.10 -7.35 -23.94
N SER A 149 25.05 -6.54 -24.15
CA SER A 149 24.38 -6.36 -25.44
C SER A 149 25.17 -5.43 -26.35
N ASP A 150 24.67 -5.25 -27.57
CA ASP A 150 25.17 -4.29 -28.56
C ASP A 150 24.54 -2.89 -28.44
N LEU A 151 23.78 -2.61 -27.36
CA LEU A 151 23.08 -1.36 -27.13
C LEU A 151 24.01 -0.21 -26.69
N PRO A 152 23.69 1.05 -27.05
CA PRO A 152 24.46 2.21 -26.59
C PRO A 152 24.09 2.57 -25.13
N PHE A 153 24.63 1.79 -24.22
CA PHE A 153 24.40 1.84 -22.78
C PHE A 153 25.69 2.18 -22.03
N SER A 154 25.65 3.17 -21.14
CA SER A 154 26.81 3.73 -20.41
C SER A 154 27.01 3.09 -19.02
N GLY A 155 26.59 1.82 -18.83
CA GLY A 155 26.82 1.06 -17.61
C GLY A 155 28.26 0.56 -17.46
N PRO A 156 28.53 -0.37 -16.50
CA PRO A 156 27.56 -1.06 -15.67
C PRO A 156 27.09 -0.28 -14.42
N VAL A 157 25.94 -0.70 -13.88
CA VAL A 157 25.37 -0.23 -12.61
C VAL A 157 25.52 -1.32 -11.56
N GLY A 158 25.93 -0.98 -10.36
CA GLY A 158 25.87 -1.83 -9.18
C GLY A 158 24.70 -1.42 -8.30
N GLY A 159 23.90 -2.38 -7.83
CA GLY A 159 22.80 -2.17 -6.90
C GLY A 159 22.97 -3.02 -5.64
N THR A 160 22.71 -2.44 -4.48
CA THR A 160 22.78 -3.13 -3.19
C THR A 160 21.70 -2.64 -2.24
N ARG A 161 21.19 -3.54 -1.39
CA ARG A 161 20.52 -3.13 -0.15
C ARG A 161 21.57 -3.02 0.93
N ILE A 162 21.57 -1.91 1.68
CA ILE A 162 22.35 -1.80 2.91
C ILE A 162 21.42 -1.47 4.07
N ALA A 163 21.64 -2.08 5.23
CA ALA A 163 20.84 -1.87 6.42
C ALA A 163 21.72 -1.51 7.62
N LEU A 164 21.24 -0.59 8.45
CA LEU A 164 21.88 -0.20 9.69
C LEU A 164 21.44 -1.15 10.80
N ILE A 165 22.28 -2.13 11.13
CA ILE A 165 22.01 -3.20 12.08
C ILE A 165 23.06 -3.16 13.18
N ASP A 166 22.64 -3.03 14.43
CA ASP A 166 23.55 -2.99 15.60
C ASP A 166 24.68 -1.95 15.46
N GLY A 167 24.40 -0.83 14.76
CA GLY A 167 25.36 0.25 14.51
C GLY A 167 26.35 0.00 13.35
N GLN A 168 26.19 -1.06 12.57
CA GLN A 168 26.97 -1.36 11.38
C GLN A 168 26.11 -1.33 10.11
N TRP A 169 26.62 -0.78 9.02
CA TRP A 169 26.00 -0.89 7.70
C TRP A 169 26.32 -2.26 7.08
N VAL A 170 25.28 -3.06 6.81
CA VAL A 170 25.37 -4.44 6.31
C VAL A 170 24.80 -4.49 4.88
N ALA A 171 25.59 -4.94 3.92
CA ALA A 171 25.17 -5.08 2.53
C ALA A 171 24.52 -6.44 2.26
N PHE A 172 23.46 -6.46 1.44
CA PHE A 172 22.64 -7.65 1.16
C PHE A 172 22.19 -8.36 2.44
N PRO A 173 21.56 -7.64 3.41
CA PRO A 173 21.11 -8.25 4.65
C PRO A 173 20.02 -9.29 4.35
N ARG A 174 19.94 -10.33 5.18
CA ARG A 174 18.82 -11.28 5.17
C ARG A 174 17.58 -10.64 5.76
N TYR A 175 16.40 -11.17 5.45
CA TYR A 175 15.16 -10.71 6.09
C TYR A 175 15.23 -10.78 7.62
N SER A 176 15.77 -11.88 8.17
CA SER A 176 15.96 -12.06 9.62
C SER A 176 16.92 -11.04 10.25
N GLU A 177 17.95 -10.61 9.51
CA GLU A 177 18.87 -9.56 9.93
C GLU A 177 18.21 -8.19 9.82
N ASN A 178 17.51 -7.91 8.71
CA ASN A 178 16.81 -6.63 8.47
C ASN A 178 15.70 -6.34 9.50
N ALA A 179 15.14 -7.37 10.12
CA ALA A 179 14.18 -7.20 11.22
C ALA A 179 14.78 -6.46 12.44
N ARG A 180 16.11 -6.43 12.59
CA ARG A 180 16.83 -5.68 13.63
C ARG A 180 17.36 -4.32 13.15
N ALA A 181 17.13 -3.97 11.90
CA ALA A 181 17.61 -2.73 11.34
C ALA A 181 16.82 -1.53 11.90
N THR A 182 17.51 -0.41 12.02
CA THR A 182 16.87 0.90 12.27
C THR A 182 16.58 1.65 10.98
N PHE A 183 17.32 1.33 9.90
CA PHE A 183 17.14 1.88 8.56
C PHE A 183 17.65 0.91 7.49
N SER A 184 17.02 0.91 6.32
CA SER A 184 17.38 0.08 5.17
C SER A 184 17.28 0.90 3.88
N MET A 185 18.27 0.78 2.99
CA MET A 185 18.34 1.52 1.72
C MET A 185 18.65 0.58 0.57
N ASP A 186 17.82 0.60 -0.47
CA ASP A 186 18.12 0.11 -1.81
C ASP A 186 18.80 1.23 -2.57
N ILE A 187 20.04 1.02 -2.93
CA ILE A 187 20.89 2.06 -3.51
C ILE A 187 21.62 1.52 -4.72
N ALA A 188 21.57 2.28 -5.81
CA ALA A 188 22.30 1.92 -7.03
C ALA A 188 23.12 3.10 -7.56
N GLY A 189 24.21 2.75 -8.24
CA GLY A 189 25.12 3.72 -8.80
C GLY A 189 26.11 3.08 -9.78
N ARG A 190 26.99 3.90 -10.32
CA ARG A 190 28.05 3.47 -11.25
C ARG A 190 29.38 4.12 -10.94
N VAL A 191 30.46 3.54 -11.41
CA VAL A 191 31.79 4.12 -11.29
C VAL A 191 31.96 5.25 -12.30
N VAL A 192 32.32 6.44 -11.84
CA VAL A 192 32.65 7.61 -12.66
C VAL A 192 34.00 8.18 -12.19
N GLY A 193 35.04 8.05 -13.01
CA GLY A 193 36.40 8.38 -12.59
C GLY A 193 36.83 7.56 -11.39
N ASP A 194 37.27 8.24 -10.34
CA ASP A 194 37.75 7.61 -9.10
C ASP A 194 36.65 7.45 -8.02
N ASP A 195 35.43 7.88 -8.27
CA ASP A 195 34.30 7.81 -7.32
C ASP A 195 33.15 6.96 -7.85
N VAL A 196 32.14 6.75 -7.02
CA VAL A 196 30.87 6.11 -7.35
C VAL A 196 29.78 7.15 -7.36
N ALA A 197 29.20 7.36 -8.52
CA ALA A 197 28.02 8.21 -8.70
C ALA A 197 26.77 7.43 -8.28
N ILE A 198 26.11 7.87 -7.22
CA ILE A 198 24.80 7.34 -6.82
C ILE A 198 23.75 7.91 -7.76
N THR A 199 22.95 7.03 -8.35
CA THR A 199 21.90 7.39 -9.33
C THR A 199 20.51 7.29 -8.78
N THR A 200 20.24 6.35 -7.87
CA THR A 200 18.94 6.17 -7.23
C THR A 200 19.07 5.61 -5.82
N ILE A 201 18.17 6.03 -4.95
CA ILE A 201 18.00 5.49 -3.59
C ILE A 201 16.51 5.30 -3.35
N GLU A 202 16.15 4.20 -2.69
CA GLU A 202 14.84 3.97 -2.07
C GLU A 202 15.07 3.43 -0.67
N ALA A 203 14.61 4.14 0.37
CA ALA A 203 15.00 3.84 1.74
C ALA A 203 13.84 3.99 2.72
N GLN A 204 13.89 3.19 3.80
CA GLN A 204 12.88 3.20 4.84
C GLN A 204 13.43 2.84 6.22
N ALA A 205 12.75 3.31 7.25
CA ALA A 205 12.80 2.74 8.59
C ALA A 205 11.85 1.53 8.64
N PRO A 206 12.33 0.29 8.82
CA PRO A 206 11.48 -0.90 8.88
C PRO A 206 10.43 -0.84 9.99
N GLU A 207 9.39 -1.69 9.94
CA GLU A 207 8.29 -1.73 10.91
C GLU A 207 8.76 -1.70 12.37
N ASN A 208 9.84 -2.43 12.69
CA ASN A 208 10.39 -2.53 14.07
C ASN A 208 11.46 -1.46 14.39
N ALA A 209 11.62 -0.44 13.53
CA ALA A 209 12.72 0.53 13.70
C ALA A 209 12.61 1.30 15.03
N GLU A 210 11.41 1.71 15.44
CA GLU A 210 11.20 2.46 16.68
C GLU A 210 11.58 1.63 17.92
N GLU A 211 11.17 0.35 17.96
CA GLU A 211 11.53 -0.59 19.01
C GLU A 211 13.04 -0.87 19.04
N ASN A 212 13.67 -0.98 17.86
CA ASN A 212 15.10 -1.19 17.73
C ASN A 212 15.88 0.05 18.22
N ILE A 213 15.42 1.27 17.89
CA ILE A 213 15.98 2.53 18.39
C ILE A 213 15.82 2.63 19.92
N ALA A 214 14.63 2.36 20.43
CA ALA A 214 14.35 2.38 21.88
C ALA A 214 15.20 1.35 22.65
N SER A 215 15.60 0.25 21.99
CA SER A 215 16.48 -0.78 22.55
C SER A 215 17.98 -0.42 22.47
N GLY A 216 18.33 0.76 21.97
CA GLY A 216 19.69 1.28 21.88
C GLY A 216 20.29 1.28 20.47
N GLY A 217 19.51 1.01 19.42
CA GLY A 217 19.90 1.19 18.04
C GLY A 217 20.11 2.66 17.66
N ILE A 218 20.85 2.91 16.59
CA ILE A 218 21.14 4.27 16.11
C ILE A 218 19.97 4.75 15.26
N ALA A 219 19.39 5.91 15.63
CA ALA A 219 18.33 6.54 14.84
C ALA A 219 18.87 7.05 13.49
N PRO A 220 18.13 6.87 12.38
CA PRO A 220 18.53 7.31 11.04
C PRO A 220 18.29 8.83 10.85
N THR A 221 19.13 9.63 11.51
CA THR A 221 19.19 11.08 11.29
C THR A 221 19.76 11.37 9.90
N GLU A 222 19.66 12.61 9.44
CA GLU A 222 20.19 13.09 8.17
C GLU A 222 21.68 12.76 8.02
N GLU A 223 22.48 12.94 9.09
CA GLU A 223 23.91 12.61 9.12
C GLU A 223 24.15 11.10 8.99
N ILE A 224 23.38 10.26 9.69
CA ILE A 224 23.51 8.81 9.65
C ILE A 224 23.11 8.27 8.26
N VAL A 225 22.05 8.82 7.66
CA VAL A 225 21.64 8.45 6.29
C VAL A 225 22.73 8.83 5.28
N SER A 226 23.33 10.02 5.39
CA SER A 226 24.46 10.44 4.56
C SER A 226 25.65 9.49 4.71
N GLN A 227 26.00 9.05 5.92
CA GLN A 227 27.04 8.05 6.17
C GLN A 227 26.72 6.70 5.51
N GLY A 228 25.44 6.30 5.50
CA GLY A 228 24.99 5.09 4.82
C GLY A 228 25.20 5.15 3.31
N ILE A 229 24.90 6.28 2.69
CA ILE A 229 25.13 6.49 1.26
C ILE A 229 26.61 6.31 0.93
N GLU A 230 27.51 6.87 1.72
CA GLU A 230 28.95 6.69 1.54
C GLU A 230 29.39 5.24 1.80
N ALA A 231 28.78 4.54 2.76
CA ALA A 231 29.06 3.14 3.05
C ALA A 231 28.67 2.18 1.92
N ALA A 232 27.70 2.54 1.08
CA ALA A 232 27.29 1.75 -0.09
C ALA A 232 28.29 1.83 -1.26
N LYS A 233 29.02 2.93 -1.41
CA LYS A 233 29.92 3.15 -2.56
C LYS A 233 30.97 2.05 -2.77
N PRO A 234 31.69 1.54 -1.75
CA PRO A 234 32.63 0.43 -1.94
C PRO A 234 31.96 -0.86 -2.44
N VAL A 235 30.74 -1.14 -1.97
CA VAL A 235 29.98 -2.32 -2.39
C VAL A 235 29.58 -2.19 -3.87
N ILE A 236 29.01 -1.03 -4.25
CA ILE A 236 28.65 -0.73 -5.64
C ILE A 236 29.86 -0.82 -6.57
N ARG A 237 31.01 -0.27 -6.15
CA ARG A 237 32.27 -0.37 -6.91
C ARG A 237 32.66 -1.83 -7.16
N THR A 238 32.63 -2.67 -6.13
CA THR A 238 32.98 -4.10 -6.25
C THR A 238 32.05 -4.81 -7.24
N LEU A 239 30.75 -4.49 -7.21
CA LEU A 239 29.77 -5.06 -8.15
C LEU A 239 29.99 -4.57 -9.59
N CYS A 240 30.29 -3.29 -9.78
CA CYS A 240 30.59 -2.73 -11.10
C CYS A 240 31.89 -3.31 -11.68
N GLU A 241 32.94 -3.44 -10.89
CA GLU A 241 34.23 -4.01 -11.32
C GLU A 241 34.07 -5.46 -11.76
N ALA A 242 33.33 -6.28 -11.03
CA ALA A 242 33.07 -7.67 -11.42
C ALA A 242 32.27 -7.74 -12.72
N GLN A 243 31.22 -6.90 -12.89
CA GLN A 243 30.46 -6.81 -14.14
C GLN A 243 31.38 -6.37 -15.29
N GLN A 244 32.23 -5.34 -15.06
CA GLN A 244 33.15 -4.82 -16.07
C GLN A 244 34.16 -5.86 -16.55
N GLN A 245 34.59 -6.76 -15.67
CA GLN A 245 35.46 -7.89 -16.06
C GLN A 245 34.74 -8.76 -17.12
N LEU A 246 33.48 -9.17 -16.89
CA LEU A 246 32.76 -9.99 -17.86
C LEU A 246 32.44 -9.21 -19.16
N ILE A 247 32.16 -7.91 -19.07
CA ILE A 247 31.93 -7.05 -20.24
C ILE A 247 33.20 -7.03 -21.12
N ASN A 248 34.38 -6.90 -20.52
CA ASN A 248 35.65 -6.90 -21.24
C ASN A 248 35.96 -8.27 -21.87
N GLU A 249 35.52 -9.39 -21.24
CA GLU A 249 35.80 -10.74 -21.73
C GLU A 249 34.85 -11.16 -22.88
N CYS A 250 33.60 -10.78 -22.82
CA CYS A 250 32.56 -11.33 -23.71
C CYS A 250 31.45 -10.36 -24.08
N GLY A 251 31.56 -9.08 -23.74
CA GLY A 251 30.62 -8.02 -24.19
C GLY A 251 30.65 -7.88 -25.72
N LYS A 252 29.53 -7.54 -26.28
CA LYS A 252 29.39 -7.25 -27.72
C LYS A 252 29.92 -5.83 -28.02
N GLU A 253 30.38 -5.62 -29.23
CA GLU A 253 30.66 -4.26 -29.73
C GLU A 253 29.33 -3.50 -29.87
N THR A 254 29.31 -2.24 -29.44
CA THR A 254 28.13 -1.38 -29.54
C THR A 254 27.78 -1.16 -31.01
N ALA A 255 26.54 -1.49 -31.37
CA ALA A 255 26.03 -1.25 -32.72
C ALA A 255 25.61 0.22 -32.90
N GLU A 256 25.53 0.62 -34.17
CA GLU A 256 24.96 1.95 -34.51
C GLU A 256 23.45 1.88 -34.46
N TYR A 257 22.86 2.68 -33.57
CA TYR A 257 21.41 2.90 -33.47
C TYR A 257 21.05 4.30 -33.98
N PRO A 258 19.93 4.44 -34.71
CA PRO A 258 19.42 5.75 -35.10
C PRO A 258 19.11 6.61 -33.87
N ILE A 259 19.56 7.85 -33.91
CA ILE A 259 19.33 8.84 -32.85
C ILE A 259 18.48 9.95 -33.41
N PHE A 260 17.43 10.33 -32.73
CA PHE A 260 16.49 11.37 -33.10
C PHE A 260 16.59 12.47 -32.02
N PRO A 261 17.46 13.47 -32.23
CA PRO A 261 17.56 14.58 -31.30
C PRO A 261 16.26 15.42 -31.38
N ASP A 262 15.84 15.96 -30.24
CA ASP A 262 14.65 16.79 -30.15
C ASP A 262 14.81 18.09 -30.96
N TYR A 263 16.04 18.59 -31.12
CA TYR A 263 16.42 19.75 -31.92
C TYR A 263 17.90 19.65 -32.31
N THR A 264 18.29 20.42 -33.32
CA THR A 264 19.69 20.58 -33.75
C THR A 264 20.37 21.76 -33.05
N GLU A 265 21.70 21.78 -33.03
CA GLU A 265 22.46 22.93 -32.52
C GLU A 265 22.16 24.22 -33.31
N GLU A 266 21.94 24.14 -34.63
CA GLU A 266 21.58 25.27 -35.46
C GLU A 266 20.22 25.87 -35.07
N GLN A 267 19.23 25.02 -34.82
CA GLN A 267 17.90 25.42 -34.31
C GLN A 267 18.00 26.04 -32.91
N TYR A 268 18.78 25.43 -31.99
CA TYR A 268 19.01 26.00 -30.67
C TYR A 268 19.60 27.39 -30.68
N GLN A 269 20.63 27.63 -31.52
CA GLN A 269 21.30 28.92 -31.62
C GLN A 269 20.41 29.98 -32.32
N ALA A 270 19.65 29.57 -33.34
CA ALA A 270 18.69 30.46 -34.01
C ALA A 270 17.61 30.95 -33.03
N VAL A 271 17.04 30.00 -32.28
CA VAL A 271 16.07 30.27 -31.22
C VAL A 271 16.67 31.15 -30.13
N SER A 272 17.88 30.86 -29.65
CA SER A 272 18.57 31.66 -28.61
C SER A 272 18.76 33.12 -29.05
N THR A 273 19.11 33.33 -30.30
CA THR A 273 19.27 34.67 -30.89
C THR A 273 17.94 35.41 -30.98
N GLN A 274 16.85 34.71 -31.33
CA GLN A 274 15.52 35.29 -31.50
C GLN A 274 14.82 35.59 -30.17
N ILE A 275 15.07 34.81 -29.14
CA ILE A 275 14.47 34.97 -27.79
C ILE A 275 14.94 36.30 -27.17
N GLY A 276 16.24 36.59 -27.16
CA GLY A 276 16.79 37.74 -26.43
C GLY A 276 16.35 37.76 -24.97
N ASP A 277 15.80 38.89 -24.52
CA ASP A 277 15.33 39.10 -23.14
C ASP A 277 13.86 38.73 -22.91
N ARG A 278 13.16 38.09 -23.87
CA ARG A 278 11.71 37.83 -23.81
C ARG A 278 11.33 36.88 -22.64
N PHE A 279 12.19 35.96 -22.25
CA PHE A 279 11.96 35.07 -21.12
C PHE A 279 11.92 35.78 -19.77
N ASN A 280 12.58 36.93 -19.61
CA ASN A 280 12.58 37.67 -18.35
C ASN A 280 11.15 38.06 -17.91
N THR A 281 10.27 38.33 -18.88
CA THR A 281 8.86 38.63 -18.60
C THR A 281 8.10 37.40 -18.13
N ILE A 282 8.40 36.23 -18.69
CA ILE A 282 7.74 34.94 -18.35
C ILE A 282 8.20 34.44 -16.98
N LEU A 283 9.48 34.55 -16.65
CA LEU A 283 10.05 34.21 -15.36
C LEU A 283 9.44 35.00 -14.19
N GLY A 284 8.86 36.19 -14.46
CA GLY A 284 8.15 36.98 -13.45
C GLY A 284 6.68 36.58 -13.21
N ILE A 285 6.13 35.65 -13.99
CA ILE A 285 4.74 35.20 -13.86
C ILE A 285 4.65 34.07 -12.82
N VAL A 286 4.01 34.34 -11.69
CA VAL A 286 3.90 33.45 -10.55
C VAL A 286 2.83 32.36 -10.81
N ASP A 287 1.70 32.75 -11.43
CA ASP A 287 0.62 31.80 -11.74
C ASP A 287 1.05 30.81 -12.83
N LYS A 288 0.87 29.51 -12.57
CA LYS A 288 1.27 28.43 -13.47
C LYS A 288 0.57 28.56 -14.83
N GLN A 289 -0.74 28.79 -14.82
CA GLN A 289 -1.55 28.73 -16.04
C GLN A 289 -1.24 29.94 -16.95
N GLU A 290 -1.11 31.12 -16.34
CA GLU A 290 -0.72 32.33 -17.04
C GLU A 290 0.72 32.20 -17.60
N ARG A 291 1.64 31.60 -16.87
CA ARG A 291 3.03 31.39 -17.31
C ARG A 291 3.11 30.39 -18.46
N ASP A 292 2.39 29.26 -18.38
CA ASP A 292 2.36 28.25 -19.44
C ASP A 292 1.71 28.79 -20.72
N GLU A 293 0.63 29.59 -20.60
CA GLU A 293 0.01 30.29 -21.72
C GLU A 293 0.99 31.28 -22.37
N ALA A 294 1.68 32.11 -21.58
CA ALA A 294 2.68 33.06 -22.08
C ALA A 294 3.87 32.36 -22.75
N LEU A 295 4.35 31.24 -22.21
CA LEU A 295 5.44 30.48 -22.83
C LEU A 295 4.99 29.84 -24.14
N ASN A 296 3.76 29.30 -24.21
CA ASN A 296 3.22 28.77 -25.45
C ASN A 296 3.02 29.85 -26.52
N GLU A 297 2.48 31.02 -26.16
CA GLU A 297 2.32 32.12 -27.06
C GLU A 297 3.68 32.61 -27.61
N LEU A 298 4.69 32.69 -26.73
CA LEU A 298 6.04 33.05 -27.13
C LEU A 298 6.65 31.98 -28.05
N THR A 299 6.45 30.72 -27.77
CA THR A 299 6.91 29.60 -28.58
C THR A 299 6.31 29.67 -29.98
N ASP A 300 4.99 29.82 -30.09
CA ASP A 300 4.31 29.96 -31.37
C ASP A 300 4.82 31.19 -32.18
N GLN A 301 5.08 32.32 -31.50
CA GLN A 301 5.65 33.49 -32.10
C GLN A 301 7.06 33.24 -32.67
N ILE A 302 7.95 32.65 -31.88
CA ILE A 302 9.35 32.38 -32.29
C ILE A 302 9.38 31.37 -33.45
N VAL A 303 8.58 30.31 -33.37
CA VAL A 303 8.47 29.35 -34.49
C VAL A 303 7.99 30.04 -35.76
N SER A 304 6.93 30.86 -35.70
CA SER A 304 6.45 31.62 -36.85
C SER A 304 7.50 32.62 -37.39
N GLU A 305 8.20 33.35 -36.51
CA GLU A 305 9.28 34.28 -36.90
C GLU A 305 10.43 33.56 -37.63
N LEU A 306 10.76 32.30 -37.27
CA LEU A 306 11.86 31.53 -37.85
C LEU A 306 11.47 30.73 -39.09
N THR A 307 10.16 30.47 -39.31
CA THR A 307 9.67 29.63 -40.43
C THR A 307 8.92 30.43 -41.51
N GLU A 308 8.25 31.55 -41.15
CA GLU A 308 7.41 32.32 -42.10
C GLU A 308 8.07 33.60 -42.63
N ALA A 309 9.25 34.00 -42.12
CA ALA A 309 9.94 35.18 -42.59
C ALA A 309 10.44 35.00 -44.04
N GLU A 310 10.51 36.10 -44.79
CA GLU A 310 11.03 36.02 -46.16
C GLU A 310 12.52 35.62 -46.14
N GLY A 311 12.81 34.43 -46.66
CA GLY A 311 14.15 33.81 -46.62
C GLY A 311 14.41 33.03 -45.32
N ALA A 312 13.36 32.55 -44.65
CA ALA A 312 13.47 31.67 -43.48
C ALA A 312 14.43 30.49 -43.69
N ALA A 313 15.18 30.17 -42.67
CA ALA A 313 16.16 29.05 -42.72
C ALA A 313 15.51 27.69 -42.41
N PHE A 314 14.29 27.68 -41.85
CA PHE A 314 13.58 26.50 -41.38
C PHE A 314 12.21 26.39 -42.04
N ASP A 315 11.71 25.15 -42.17
CA ASP A 315 10.42 24.83 -42.76
C ASP A 315 9.32 24.71 -41.69
N ALA A 316 8.12 25.22 -41.98
CA ALA A 316 7.01 25.22 -41.02
C ALA A 316 6.37 23.85 -40.81
N GLU A 317 6.49 22.91 -41.80
CA GLU A 317 5.96 21.56 -41.63
C GLU A 317 6.98 20.59 -40.99
N ASP A 318 8.26 20.75 -41.35
CA ASP A 318 9.31 19.80 -40.94
C ASP A 318 10.02 20.22 -39.65
N ASP A 319 10.18 21.56 -39.37
CA ASP A 319 11.01 22.04 -38.26
C ASP A 319 10.22 22.60 -37.05
N ALA A 320 8.90 22.78 -37.14
CA ALA A 320 8.14 23.47 -36.09
C ALA A 320 8.26 22.80 -34.70
N ASP A 321 8.13 21.47 -34.61
CA ASP A 321 8.21 20.73 -33.35
C ASP A 321 9.64 20.79 -32.76
N SER A 322 10.67 20.68 -33.59
CA SER A 322 12.06 20.76 -33.14
C SER A 322 12.46 22.20 -32.73
N LEU A 323 11.94 23.24 -33.37
CA LEU A 323 12.10 24.62 -32.95
C LEU A 323 11.39 24.89 -31.62
N ALA A 324 10.19 24.35 -31.41
CA ALA A 324 9.48 24.43 -30.13
C ALA A 324 10.26 23.71 -29.01
N ALA A 325 10.85 22.54 -29.30
CA ALA A 325 11.74 21.85 -28.36
C ALA A 325 12.99 22.67 -28.03
N ALA A 326 13.56 23.37 -29.03
CA ALA A 326 14.69 24.28 -28.83
C ALA A 326 14.32 25.51 -27.97
N VAL A 327 13.07 26.03 -28.09
CA VAL A 327 12.57 27.12 -27.21
C VAL A 327 12.49 26.64 -25.77
N ASN A 328 11.93 25.44 -25.54
CA ASN A 328 11.85 24.83 -24.19
C ASN A 328 13.25 24.59 -23.60
N ALA A 329 14.21 24.13 -24.40
CA ALA A 329 15.60 23.93 -23.96
C ALA A 329 16.29 25.24 -23.57
N ASN A 330 16.07 26.32 -24.34
CA ASN A 330 16.56 27.66 -24.01
C ASN A 330 15.90 28.18 -22.72
N PHE A 331 14.56 28.01 -22.57
CA PHE A 331 13.85 28.40 -21.34
C PHE A 331 14.42 27.68 -20.12
N LYS A 332 14.66 26.37 -20.24
CA LYS A 332 15.31 25.57 -19.17
C LYS A 332 16.66 26.18 -18.78
N SER A 333 17.50 26.54 -19.75
CA SER A 333 18.83 27.12 -19.48
C SER A 333 18.72 28.46 -18.76
N VAL A 334 17.86 29.37 -19.25
CA VAL A 334 17.66 30.70 -18.65
C VAL A 334 17.06 30.61 -17.24
N MET A 335 16.06 29.73 -17.02
CA MET A 335 15.48 29.49 -15.72
C MET A 335 16.53 29.00 -14.71
N ARG A 336 17.39 28.05 -15.13
CA ARG A 336 18.45 27.48 -14.27
C ARG A 336 19.47 28.55 -13.88
N GLU A 337 19.91 29.37 -14.84
CA GLU A 337 20.82 30.50 -14.60
C GLU A 337 20.18 31.52 -13.64
N HIS A 338 18.90 31.85 -13.84
CA HIS A 338 18.17 32.77 -12.97
C HIS A 338 18.14 32.29 -11.50
N VAL A 339 17.81 31.01 -11.27
CA VAL A 339 17.81 30.42 -9.91
C VAL A 339 19.21 30.45 -9.31
N LEU A 340 20.27 30.13 -10.07
CA LEU A 340 21.65 30.07 -9.57
C LEU A 340 22.27 31.42 -9.28
N THR A 341 21.82 32.49 -9.97
CA THR A 341 22.39 33.85 -9.84
C THR A 341 21.57 34.74 -8.93
N GLU A 342 20.24 34.73 -9.04
CA GLU A 342 19.35 35.63 -8.32
C GLU A 342 18.77 35.00 -7.05
N ASN A 343 18.88 33.63 -6.86
CA ASN A 343 18.23 32.88 -5.79
C ASN A 343 16.70 33.06 -5.77
N VAL A 344 16.09 33.28 -6.92
CA VAL A 344 14.64 33.42 -7.10
C VAL A 344 14.14 32.31 -8.02
N ARG A 345 13.09 31.63 -7.60
CA ARG A 345 12.47 30.54 -8.35
C ARG A 345 11.40 31.08 -9.30
N MET A 346 10.94 30.23 -10.23
CA MET A 346 9.94 30.61 -11.25
C MET A 346 8.58 31.07 -10.69
N ASP A 347 8.28 30.77 -9.43
CA ASP A 347 7.08 31.24 -8.73
C ASP A 347 7.38 32.36 -7.73
N GLY A 348 8.56 32.96 -7.78
CA GLY A 348 8.99 34.06 -6.94
C GLY A 348 9.48 33.68 -5.54
N ARG A 349 9.44 32.38 -5.17
CA ARG A 349 9.98 31.90 -3.88
C ARG A 349 11.50 31.89 -3.88
N GLY A 350 12.09 31.98 -2.68
CA GLY A 350 13.48 31.62 -2.45
C GLY A 350 13.73 30.11 -2.45
N PRO A 351 15.00 29.65 -2.52
CA PRO A 351 15.33 28.23 -2.61
C PRO A 351 14.80 27.36 -1.48
N ALA A 352 14.70 27.89 -0.26
CA ALA A 352 14.24 27.17 0.93
C ALA A 352 12.76 27.39 1.28
N ASP A 353 12.03 28.17 0.50
CA ASP A 353 10.65 28.53 0.82
C ASP A 353 9.67 27.38 0.48
N ILE A 354 8.68 27.22 1.35
CA ILE A 354 7.58 26.26 1.19
C ILE A 354 6.32 27.02 0.74
N ARG A 355 5.53 26.45 -0.17
CA ARG A 355 4.22 27.00 -0.55
C ARG A 355 3.26 27.03 0.64
N SER A 356 2.22 27.83 0.56
CA SER A 356 1.16 27.87 1.57
C SER A 356 0.58 26.49 1.82
N ILE A 357 0.39 26.14 3.09
CA ILE A 357 -0.15 24.86 3.53
C ILE A 357 -1.55 25.08 4.10
N TYR A 358 -2.46 24.18 3.77
CA TYR A 358 -3.77 24.05 4.38
C TYR A 358 -3.97 22.60 4.79
N ALA A 359 -4.44 22.39 6.03
CA ALA A 359 -4.74 21.07 6.57
C ALA A 359 -6.10 21.11 7.30
N GLN A 360 -6.91 20.06 7.08
CA GLN A 360 -8.21 19.91 7.76
C GLN A 360 -8.48 18.42 7.97
N VAL A 361 -8.96 18.07 9.17
CA VAL A 361 -9.40 16.70 9.51
C VAL A 361 -10.92 16.60 9.57
N GLY A 362 -11.45 15.37 9.58
CA GLY A 362 -12.89 15.12 9.71
C GLY A 362 -13.73 15.59 8.51
N VAL A 363 -13.17 15.56 7.31
CA VAL A 363 -13.78 16.11 6.09
C VAL A 363 -14.97 15.29 5.60
N LEU A 364 -14.93 13.97 5.76
CA LEU A 364 -15.95 13.04 5.28
C LEU A 364 -16.76 12.46 6.46
N PRO A 365 -18.09 12.56 6.46
CA PRO A 365 -18.88 12.34 7.68
C PRO A 365 -19.10 10.87 8.09
N ARG A 366 -18.78 9.89 7.25
CA ARG A 366 -19.06 8.46 7.53
C ARG A 366 -17.87 7.53 7.49
N VAL A 367 -16.72 8.04 7.07
CA VAL A 367 -15.46 7.27 7.08
C VAL A 367 -14.89 7.23 8.51
N HIS A 368 -13.92 6.34 8.75
CA HIS A 368 -13.36 6.20 10.10
C HIS A 368 -12.39 7.33 10.44
N GLY A 369 -11.65 7.83 9.45
CA GLY A 369 -10.86 9.05 9.51
C GLY A 369 -10.67 9.65 8.13
N SER A 370 -10.56 10.97 8.06
CA SER A 370 -10.32 11.67 6.79
C SER A 370 -9.63 13.01 7.02
N ALA A 371 -8.77 13.38 6.07
CA ALA A 371 -8.08 14.66 6.10
C ALA A 371 -7.82 15.18 4.68
N ILE A 372 -7.78 16.50 4.55
CA ILE A 372 -7.21 17.19 3.39
C ILE A 372 -5.86 17.76 3.82
N PHE A 373 -4.85 17.52 3.00
CA PHE A 373 -3.59 18.25 3.05
C PHE A 373 -3.36 18.90 1.70
N GLN A 374 -3.13 20.20 1.71
CA GLN A 374 -2.87 21.00 0.52
C GLN A 374 -1.60 21.82 0.70
N ARG A 375 -0.77 21.85 -0.33
CA ARG A 375 0.46 22.64 -0.42
C ARG A 375 0.51 23.33 -1.79
N GLY A 376 0.23 24.62 -1.81
CA GLY A 376 -0.07 25.34 -3.07
C GLY A 376 -1.21 24.66 -3.83
N GLU A 377 -0.99 24.27 -5.07
CA GLU A 377 -1.95 23.61 -5.96
C GLU A 377 -1.99 22.08 -5.75
N THR A 378 -1.04 21.51 -5.00
CA THR A 378 -1.05 20.07 -4.68
C THR A 378 -1.96 19.79 -3.51
N GLN A 379 -3.04 19.02 -3.75
CA GLN A 379 -4.05 18.66 -2.77
C GLN A 379 -4.28 17.15 -2.74
N VAL A 380 -4.27 16.57 -1.55
CA VAL A 380 -4.57 15.15 -1.33
C VAL A 380 -5.65 15.00 -0.25
N LEU A 381 -6.65 14.17 -0.54
CA LEU A 381 -7.63 13.69 0.42
C LEU A 381 -7.20 12.31 0.93
N GLY A 382 -6.79 12.25 2.20
CA GLY A 382 -6.49 11.00 2.90
C GLY A 382 -7.74 10.42 3.56
N VAL A 383 -7.94 9.10 3.40
CA VAL A 383 -9.09 8.39 3.99
C VAL A 383 -8.62 7.12 4.67
N THR A 384 -8.90 6.99 5.96
CA THR A 384 -8.55 5.82 6.77
C THR A 384 -9.77 4.93 7.01
N THR A 385 -9.60 3.63 6.84
CA THR A 385 -10.58 2.59 7.17
C THR A 385 -9.95 1.56 8.09
N LEU A 386 -10.57 1.29 9.22
CA LEU A 386 -10.17 0.31 10.22
C LEU A 386 -11.06 -0.92 10.13
N ASN A 387 -10.49 -2.11 10.28
CA ASN A 387 -11.26 -3.35 10.33
C ASN A 387 -10.54 -4.43 11.16
N MET A 388 -11.21 -5.58 11.32
CA MET A 388 -10.64 -6.75 11.98
C MET A 388 -9.37 -7.25 11.29
N LEU A 389 -8.44 -7.83 12.05
CA LEU A 389 -7.18 -8.39 11.54
C LEU A 389 -7.36 -9.43 10.43
N LYS A 390 -8.47 -10.17 10.40
CA LYS A 390 -8.81 -11.08 9.28
C LYS A 390 -8.89 -10.40 7.91
N MET A 391 -9.00 -9.05 7.88
CA MET A 391 -9.00 -8.23 6.67
C MET A 391 -7.60 -7.79 6.23
N GLU A 392 -6.56 -8.30 6.87
CA GLU A 392 -5.19 -8.14 6.40
C GLU A 392 -5.02 -8.62 4.96
N GLN A 393 -4.25 -7.88 4.19
CA GLN A 393 -3.93 -8.27 2.82
C GLN A 393 -3.07 -9.55 2.83
N GLN A 394 -3.58 -10.59 2.20
CA GLN A 394 -2.81 -11.82 2.00
C GLN A 394 -1.87 -11.64 0.81
N LEU A 395 -0.58 -11.97 0.99
CA LEU A 395 0.45 -11.82 -0.03
C LEU A 395 0.81 -13.18 -0.63
N ASP A 396 0.73 -13.27 -1.97
CA ASP A 396 1.17 -14.45 -2.75
C ASP A 396 2.37 -14.06 -3.63
N ASN A 397 3.46 -13.67 -2.98
CA ASN A 397 4.75 -13.27 -3.56
C ASN A 397 5.86 -14.23 -3.13
N LEU A 398 7.10 -13.96 -3.50
CA LEU A 398 8.27 -14.80 -3.14
C LEU A 398 8.83 -14.50 -1.75
N SER A 399 8.44 -13.37 -1.12
CA SER A 399 8.93 -13.00 0.20
C SER A 399 8.43 -13.95 1.31
N PRO A 400 9.09 -13.98 2.47
CA PRO A 400 8.61 -14.73 3.63
C PRO A 400 7.37 -14.11 4.27
N ILE A 401 7.08 -12.81 4.01
CA ILE A 401 5.93 -12.08 4.54
C ILE A 401 4.67 -12.59 3.86
N LYS A 402 3.68 -13.03 4.64
CA LYS A 402 2.45 -13.65 4.11
C LYS A 402 1.22 -12.77 4.22
N ALA A 403 1.24 -11.79 5.10
CA ALA A 403 0.13 -10.86 5.30
C ALA A 403 0.66 -9.48 5.63
N LYS A 404 -0.13 -8.47 5.32
CA LYS A 404 0.17 -7.07 5.56
C LYS A 404 -1.02 -6.41 6.24
N ARG A 405 -0.82 -5.87 7.45
CA ARG A 405 -1.83 -5.24 8.28
C ARG A 405 -2.14 -3.81 7.83
N TYR A 406 -1.11 -3.07 7.43
CA TYR A 406 -1.22 -1.71 6.90
C TYR A 406 -1.14 -1.72 5.38
N MET A 407 -2.12 -1.13 4.73
CA MET A 407 -2.24 -1.04 3.28
C MET A 407 -2.39 0.42 2.88
N HIS A 408 -1.51 0.94 2.04
CA HIS A 408 -1.63 2.28 1.51
C HIS A 408 -1.89 2.24 0.00
N HIS A 409 -3.05 2.73 -0.42
CA HIS A 409 -3.43 2.85 -1.82
C HIS A 409 -3.43 4.32 -2.26
N TYR A 410 -2.84 4.58 -3.39
CA TYR A 410 -2.71 5.91 -3.97
C TYR A 410 -3.42 5.96 -5.31
N ASN A 411 -4.26 6.96 -5.52
CA ASN A 411 -5.00 7.19 -6.74
C ASN A 411 -4.61 8.55 -7.34
N PHE A 412 -4.35 8.54 -8.65
CA PHE A 412 -3.95 9.72 -9.42
C PHE A 412 -4.86 9.88 -10.65
N PRO A 413 -6.09 10.38 -10.48
CA PRO A 413 -7.02 10.55 -11.58
C PRO A 413 -6.58 11.70 -12.51
N PRO A 414 -6.92 11.66 -13.81
CA PRO A 414 -6.48 12.67 -14.79
C PRO A 414 -6.86 14.10 -14.43
N TYR A 415 -8.00 14.31 -13.76
CA TYR A 415 -8.42 15.65 -13.34
C TYR A 415 -7.46 16.30 -12.32
N SER A 416 -6.59 15.54 -11.65
CA SER A 416 -5.61 16.09 -10.72
C SER A 416 -4.56 16.98 -11.37
N THR A 417 -4.34 16.81 -12.68
CA THR A 417 -3.50 17.68 -13.53
C THR A 417 -4.30 18.58 -14.46
N GLY A 418 -5.65 18.52 -14.38
CA GLY A 418 -6.53 19.26 -15.29
C GLY A 418 -6.73 18.60 -16.66
N GLU A 419 -6.32 17.34 -16.81
CA GLU A 419 -6.35 16.61 -18.07
C GLU A 419 -7.54 15.64 -18.15
N THR A 420 -7.80 15.17 -19.37
CA THR A 420 -8.71 14.06 -19.64
C THR A 420 -7.91 12.79 -19.88
N GLY A 421 -8.37 11.64 -19.36
CA GLY A 421 -7.64 10.40 -19.54
C GLY A 421 -8.46 9.17 -19.14
N ARG A 422 -7.92 7.99 -19.37
CA ARG A 422 -8.53 6.72 -18.98
C ARG A 422 -8.44 6.53 -17.47
N VAL A 423 -9.58 6.23 -16.84
CA VAL A 423 -9.65 5.79 -15.45
C VAL A 423 -9.77 4.27 -15.44
N GLY A 424 -8.93 3.57 -14.67
CA GLY A 424 -8.89 2.11 -14.66
C GLY A 424 -8.08 1.55 -13.50
N SER A 425 -7.35 0.46 -13.74
CA SER A 425 -6.44 -0.13 -12.76
C SER A 425 -5.26 0.79 -12.46
N PRO A 426 -4.71 0.76 -11.22
CA PRO A 426 -3.52 1.53 -10.87
C PRO A 426 -2.35 1.25 -11.81
N LYS A 427 -1.68 2.29 -12.26
CA LYS A 427 -0.45 2.20 -13.06
C LYS A 427 0.76 1.97 -12.13
N ARG A 428 1.90 1.57 -12.70
CA ARG A 428 3.17 1.36 -11.95
C ARG A 428 3.58 2.58 -11.12
N ARG A 429 3.32 3.80 -11.62
CA ARG A 429 3.58 5.06 -10.89
C ARG A 429 2.74 5.17 -9.63
N GLU A 430 1.43 4.87 -9.70
CA GLU A 430 0.53 4.93 -8.55
C GLU A 430 0.92 3.90 -7.48
N ILE A 431 1.33 2.70 -7.89
CA ILE A 431 1.84 1.67 -6.97
C ILE A 431 3.12 2.15 -6.27
N GLY A 432 4.07 2.73 -7.00
CA GLY A 432 5.31 3.23 -6.41
C GLY A 432 5.09 4.42 -5.46
N HIS A 433 4.19 5.36 -5.80
CA HIS A 433 3.85 6.50 -4.94
C HIS A 433 3.12 6.06 -3.67
N GLY A 434 2.19 5.09 -3.79
CA GLY A 434 1.51 4.49 -2.65
C GLY A 434 2.49 3.79 -1.71
N HIS A 435 3.42 3.01 -2.27
CA HIS A 435 4.44 2.31 -1.49
C HIS A 435 5.38 3.26 -0.73
N LEU A 436 5.82 4.35 -1.37
CA LEU A 436 6.65 5.36 -0.68
C LEU A 436 5.93 5.98 0.52
N ALA A 437 4.64 6.31 0.36
CA ALA A 437 3.84 6.84 1.47
C ALA A 437 3.55 5.78 2.55
N GLU A 438 3.47 4.50 2.17
CA GLU A 438 3.34 3.37 3.09
C GLU A 438 4.59 3.20 3.95
N MET A 439 5.76 3.09 3.31
CA MET A 439 7.07 3.00 3.98
C MET A 439 7.29 4.16 4.96
N ALA A 440 6.85 5.37 4.60
CA ALA A 440 7.04 6.55 5.44
C ALA A 440 6.33 6.45 6.80
N LEU A 441 5.23 5.70 6.87
CA LEU A 441 4.35 5.62 8.06
C LEU A 441 4.49 4.30 8.83
N GLU A 442 4.96 3.23 8.18
CA GLU A 442 4.92 1.87 8.70
C GLU A 442 5.58 1.74 10.08
N SER A 443 6.77 2.31 10.27
CA SER A 443 7.51 2.27 11.54
C SER A 443 6.83 3.05 12.68
N GLN A 444 5.92 3.97 12.35
CA GLN A 444 5.22 4.83 13.30
C GLN A 444 3.85 4.29 13.72
N LEU A 445 3.41 3.20 13.13
CA LEU A 445 2.14 2.57 13.52
C LEU A 445 2.26 1.89 14.89
N PRO A 446 1.18 1.88 15.67
CA PRO A 446 1.14 1.15 16.93
C PRO A 446 1.29 -0.36 16.70
N GLY A 447 1.81 -1.08 17.68
CA GLY A 447 1.95 -2.53 17.64
C GLY A 447 0.60 -3.25 17.48
N ARG A 448 0.64 -4.51 17.01
CA ARG A 448 -0.55 -5.34 16.77
C ARG A 448 -1.37 -5.60 18.06
N GLU A 449 -0.70 -5.72 19.18
CA GLU A 449 -1.35 -5.92 20.48
C GLU A 449 -1.99 -4.64 21.03
N GLU A 450 -1.34 -3.50 20.78
CA GLU A 450 -1.80 -2.18 21.22
C GLU A 450 -3.01 -1.71 20.39
N PHE A 451 -2.96 -1.91 19.06
CA PHE A 451 -4.01 -1.49 18.14
C PHE A 451 -4.34 -2.60 17.13
N PRO A 452 -5.20 -3.57 17.50
CA PRO A 452 -5.44 -4.82 16.76
C PRO A 452 -6.34 -4.66 15.54
N TYR A 453 -6.04 -3.69 14.68
CA TYR A 453 -6.81 -3.39 13.47
C TYR A 453 -5.99 -3.63 12.22
N ALA A 454 -6.62 -4.16 11.19
CA ALA A 454 -6.19 -3.99 9.81
C ALA A 454 -6.52 -2.55 9.39
N ILE A 455 -5.52 -1.84 8.85
CA ILE A 455 -5.60 -0.42 8.52
C ILE A 455 -5.48 -0.27 7.01
N ARG A 456 -6.50 0.29 6.37
CA ARG A 456 -6.44 0.68 4.97
C ARG A 456 -6.45 2.20 4.85
N GLN A 457 -5.35 2.74 4.37
CA GLN A 457 -5.20 4.15 4.00
C GLN A 457 -5.38 4.31 2.50
N VAL A 458 -6.12 5.33 2.09
CA VAL A 458 -6.26 5.72 0.68
C VAL A 458 -5.91 7.19 0.53
N SER A 459 -5.04 7.49 -0.42
CA SER A 459 -4.70 8.85 -0.83
C SER A 459 -5.32 9.14 -2.19
N GLU A 460 -6.31 10.03 -2.23
CA GLU A 460 -6.94 10.53 -3.45
C GLU A 460 -6.28 11.85 -3.84
N THR A 461 -5.55 11.89 -4.93
CA THR A 461 -4.92 13.11 -5.43
C THR A 461 -5.96 13.99 -6.11
N MET A 462 -6.29 15.13 -5.50
CA MET A 462 -7.29 16.07 -5.99
C MET A 462 -6.69 17.16 -6.88
N GLY A 463 -5.43 17.50 -6.64
CA GLY A 463 -4.63 18.43 -7.44
C GLY A 463 -3.15 18.10 -7.34
N SER A 464 -2.39 18.27 -8.40
CA SER A 464 -0.95 17.95 -8.43
C SER A 464 -0.16 18.99 -9.22
N ASN A 465 0.74 19.69 -8.53
CA ASN A 465 1.82 20.49 -9.07
C ASN A 465 3.07 20.32 -8.19
N GLY A 466 3.79 19.22 -8.39
CA GLY A 466 4.95 18.81 -7.58
C GLY A 466 4.59 17.97 -6.37
N SER A 467 5.24 16.83 -6.25
CA SER A 467 5.22 15.83 -5.17
C SER A 467 3.90 15.58 -4.43
N SER A 468 2.95 14.99 -5.14
CA SER A 468 1.71 14.48 -4.54
C SER A 468 1.94 13.29 -3.58
N SER A 469 3.02 12.49 -3.76
CA SER A 469 3.37 11.40 -2.84
C SER A 469 3.73 11.90 -1.44
N MET A 470 4.48 13.00 -1.33
CA MET A 470 4.82 13.60 -0.03
C MET A 470 3.62 14.30 0.62
N ALA A 471 2.73 14.89 -0.19
CA ALA A 471 1.44 15.37 0.31
C ALA A 471 0.55 14.23 0.82
N SER A 472 0.65 13.03 0.20
CA SER A 472 -0.03 11.81 0.68
C SER A 472 0.46 11.35 2.04
N VAL A 473 1.76 11.44 2.32
CA VAL A 473 2.32 11.16 3.67
C VAL A 473 1.66 12.05 4.71
N CYS A 474 1.61 13.38 4.46
CA CYS A 474 1.01 14.34 5.37
C CYS A 474 -0.50 14.11 5.55
N ALA A 475 -1.25 13.93 4.45
CA ALA A 475 -2.69 13.66 4.50
C ALA A 475 -3.00 12.35 5.24
N SER A 476 -2.15 11.33 5.07
CA SER A 476 -2.33 10.03 5.73
C SER A 476 -2.04 10.10 7.22
N THR A 477 -0.99 10.82 7.64
CA THR A 477 -0.72 11.09 9.06
C THR A 477 -1.94 11.73 9.74
N LEU A 478 -2.50 12.78 9.13
CA LEU A 478 -3.68 13.49 9.64
C LEU A 478 -4.92 12.57 9.66
N ALA A 479 -5.15 11.79 8.61
CA ALA A 479 -6.31 10.88 8.52
C ALA A 479 -6.22 9.71 9.50
N LEU A 480 -5.02 9.18 9.76
CA LEU A 480 -4.77 8.14 10.76
C LEU A 480 -5.04 8.67 12.17
N LEU A 481 -4.52 9.85 12.52
CA LEU A 481 -4.81 10.51 13.81
C LEU A 481 -6.31 10.78 13.97
N ASN A 482 -6.98 11.31 12.94
CA ASN A 482 -8.44 11.52 12.96
C ASN A 482 -9.25 10.21 13.08
N ALA A 483 -8.69 9.07 12.64
CA ALA A 483 -9.29 7.75 12.84
C ALA A 483 -9.09 7.19 14.26
N GLY A 484 -8.34 7.87 15.11
CA GLY A 484 -7.99 7.42 16.46
C GLY A 484 -6.82 6.44 16.50
N VAL A 485 -5.99 6.38 15.44
CA VAL A 485 -4.78 5.54 15.43
C VAL A 485 -3.70 6.22 16.26
N PRO A 486 -3.19 5.60 17.35
CA PRO A 486 -2.17 6.18 18.20
C PRO A 486 -0.79 6.01 17.57
N LEU A 487 -0.47 6.86 16.56
CA LEU A 487 0.85 6.87 15.94
C LEU A 487 1.93 7.14 17.00
N LYS A 488 3.07 6.41 16.92
CA LYS A 488 4.24 6.61 17.80
C LYS A 488 4.78 8.04 17.68
N ALA A 489 4.81 8.57 16.44
CA ALA A 489 5.06 9.97 16.14
C ALA A 489 4.40 10.37 14.81
N PRO A 490 3.99 11.65 14.63
CA PRO A 490 3.52 12.14 13.35
C PRO A 490 4.67 12.23 12.33
N VAL A 491 4.33 11.97 11.05
CA VAL A 491 5.26 12.01 9.92
C VAL A 491 4.84 13.08 8.94
N ALA A 492 5.80 13.86 8.44
CA ALA A 492 5.62 14.76 7.30
C ALA A 492 6.60 14.42 6.17
N GLY A 493 6.23 14.76 4.95
CA GLY A 493 7.05 14.56 3.77
C GLY A 493 7.23 15.83 2.96
N ILE A 494 8.42 15.97 2.34
CA ILE A 494 8.78 17.08 1.46
C ILE A 494 9.54 16.55 0.24
N ALA A 495 9.40 17.23 -0.90
CA ALA A 495 10.23 16.99 -2.07
C ALA A 495 11.21 18.14 -2.27
N MET A 496 12.46 17.76 -2.44
CA MET A 496 13.59 18.63 -2.73
C MET A 496 14.01 18.45 -4.19
N GLY A 497 14.51 19.48 -4.78
CA GLY A 497 15.17 19.47 -6.09
C GLY A 497 16.59 19.97 -6.01
N LEU A 498 17.28 19.87 -7.13
CA LEU A 498 18.63 20.43 -7.30
C LEU A 498 18.74 21.09 -8.68
N ILE A 499 19.32 22.26 -8.71
CA ILE A 499 19.74 22.91 -9.94
C ILE A 499 21.23 23.09 -9.88
N SER A 500 21.92 22.70 -10.96
CA SER A 500 23.37 22.87 -11.09
C SER A 500 23.73 23.49 -12.44
N ALA A 501 24.81 24.25 -12.49
CA ALA A 501 25.43 24.71 -13.72
C ALA A 501 26.92 25.01 -13.52
N GLN A 502 27.65 25.04 -14.61
CA GLN A 502 29.02 25.60 -14.67
C GLN A 502 28.94 27.10 -14.83
N ILE A 503 29.31 27.86 -13.80
CA ILE A 503 29.33 29.31 -13.80
C ILE A 503 30.78 29.75 -13.52
N ASP A 504 31.38 30.49 -14.43
CA ASP A 504 32.79 30.94 -14.36
C ASP A 504 33.82 29.81 -14.23
N GLY A 505 33.46 28.59 -14.70
CA GLY A 505 34.32 27.40 -14.65
C GLY A 505 34.23 26.62 -13.34
N GLU A 506 33.33 27.03 -12.44
CA GLU A 506 33.04 26.29 -11.17
C GLU A 506 31.62 25.69 -11.25
N ALA A 507 31.49 24.47 -10.74
CA ALA A 507 30.18 23.84 -10.59
C ALA A 507 29.43 24.47 -9.41
N LYS A 508 28.26 25.07 -9.68
CA LYS A 508 27.37 25.63 -8.66
C LYS A 508 26.14 24.73 -8.51
N PHE A 509 25.69 24.60 -7.25
CA PHE A 509 24.54 23.78 -6.88
C PHE A 509 23.62 24.59 -5.97
N VAL A 510 22.32 24.53 -6.22
CA VAL A 510 21.27 25.11 -5.35
C VAL A 510 20.20 24.05 -5.11
N ALA A 511 20.02 23.66 -3.83
CA ALA A 511 18.93 22.79 -3.43
C ALA A 511 17.64 23.61 -3.31
N LEU A 512 16.53 23.06 -3.82
CA LEU A 512 15.21 23.68 -3.80
C LEU A 512 14.28 22.88 -2.88
N THR A 513 13.62 23.57 -1.96
CA THR A 513 12.58 22.99 -1.10
C THR A 513 11.22 23.08 -1.76
N ASP A 514 10.38 22.05 -1.64
CA ASP A 514 9.02 22.06 -2.16
C ASP A 514 8.95 22.38 -3.67
N ILE A 515 9.53 21.49 -4.47
CA ILE A 515 9.61 21.70 -5.93
C ILE A 515 8.23 21.62 -6.62
N LEU A 516 8.09 22.44 -7.63
CA LEU A 516 6.99 22.38 -8.60
C LEU A 516 7.21 21.25 -9.60
N GLY A 517 6.15 20.81 -10.30
CA GLY A 517 6.28 19.84 -11.40
C GLY A 517 7.23 20.29 -12.50
N ALA A 518 7.21 21.59 -12.85
CA ALA A 518 8.16 22.15 -13.80
C ALA A 518 9.61 22.13 -13.30
N GLU A 519 9.85 22.37 -12.01
CA GLU A 519 11.19 22.30 -11.40
C GLU A 519 11.71 20.86 -11.29
N ASP A 520 10.84 19.86 -11.11
CA ASP A 520 11.19 18.44 -11.23
C ASP A 520 11.64 18.11 -12.66
N ALA A 521 10.85 18.51 -13.67
CA ALA A 521 11.17 18.26 -15.08
C ALA A 521 12.47 18.97 -15.52
N LEU A 522 12.67 20.21 -15.10
CA LEU A 522 13.80 21.05 -15.50
C LEU A 522 15.03 20.89 -14.60
N GLY A 523 14.89 20.32 -13.41
CA GLY A 523 15.94 20.13 -12.42
C GLY A 523 16.82 18.90 -12.67
N ASP A 524 17.79 18.70 -11.80
CA ASP A 524 18.81 17.64 -11.87
C ASP A 524 18.53 16.48 -10.88
N MET A 525 17.63 16.69 -9.90
CA MET A 525 17.35 15.76 -8.82
C MET A 525 15.87 15.86 -8.41
N ASP A 526 15.23 14.72 -8.18
CA ASP A 526 13.98 14.56 -7.42
C ASP A 526 14.33 13.81 -6.13
N PHE A 527 14.21 14.50 -4.99
CA PHE A 527 14.63 13.99 -3.71
C PHE A 527 13.50 14.13 -2.70
N LYS A 528 12.85 13.02 -2.38
CA LYS A 528 11.71 12.95 -1.46
C LYS A 528 12.18 12.46 -0.10
N VAL A 529 11.86 13.19 0.95
CA VAL A 529 12.25 12.89 2.32
C VAL A 529 11.03 12.95 3.21
N ALA A 530 10.75 11.86 3.91
CA ALA A 530 9.71 11.80 4.93
C ALA A 530 10.30 11.39 6.28
N GLY A 531 9.69 11.86 7.36
CA GLY A 531 10.16 11.48 8.69
C GLY A 531 9.41 12.18 9.82
N THR A 532 9.75 11.78 11.02
CA THR A 532 9.34 12.39 12.28
C THR A 532 10.17 13.66 12.56
N ARG A 533 10.01 14.27 13.73
CA ARG A 533 10.92 15.34 14.17
C ARG A 533 12.34 14.87 14.40
N ASN A 534 12.54 13.59 14.71
CA ASN A 534 13.78 13.06 15.24
C ASN A 534 14.63 12.34 14.18
N TYR A 535 14.00 11.74 13.17
CA TYR A 535 14.70 10.92 12.17
C TYR A 535 13.88 10.72 10.90
N ILE A 536 14.54 10.24 9.85
CA ILE A 536 13.97 9.95 8.54
C ILE A 536 13.28 8.58 8.57
N THR A 537 12.03 8.51 8.13
CA THR A 537 11.27 7.24 8.01
C THR A 537 11.25 6.69 6.60
N ALA A 538 11.30 7.55 5.56
CA ALA A 538 11.45 7.12 4.18
C ALA A 538 12.17 8.18 3.34
N LEU A 539 12.85 7.71 2.30
CA LEU A 539 13.61 8.55 1.40
C LEU A 539 13.60 7.94 0.00
N GLN A 540 13.46 8.79 -1.03
CA GLN A 540 13.60 8.41 -2.42
C GLN A 540 14.42 9.47 -3.15
N LEU A 541 15.51 9.06 -3.81
CA LEU A 541 16.36 9.90 -4.62
C LEU A 541 16.41 9.40 -6.06
N ASP A 542 16.19 10.31 -7.01
CA ASP A 542 16.50 10.13 -8.42
C ASP A 542 17.31 11.31 -8.93
N THR A 543 18.44 11.04 -9.57
CA THR A 543 19.27 12.07 -10.15
C THR A 543 19.51 11.85 -11.65
N LYS A 544 19.57 12.98 -12.38
CA LYS A 544 19.92 13.03 -13.79
C LYS A 544 21.40 13.34 -14.01
N LEU A 545 22.16 13.55 -12.91
CA LEU A 545 23.60 13.85 -12.91
C LEU A 545 24.43 12.57 -12.78
N ASP A 546 25.66 12.65 -13.27
CA ASP A 546 26.70 11.63 -13.06
C ASP A 546 27.33 11.74 -11.66
N GLY A 547 26.46 11.85 -10.63
CA GLY A 547 26.82 11.98 -9.22
C GLY A 547 26.50 13.37 -8.64
N ILE A 548 26.12 13.39 -7.37
CA ILE A 548 25.94 14.59 -6.57
C ILE A 548 27.03 14.59 -5.51
N PRO A 549 27.78 15.69 -5.32
CA PRO A 549 28.76 15.79 -4.23
C PRO A 549 28.11 15.49 -2.87
N GLY A 550 28.82 14.76 -2.00
CA GLY A 550 28.26 14.33 -0.71
C GLY A 550 27.88 15.48 0.21
N ASP A 551 28.60 16.59 0.18
CA ASP A 551 28.31 17.82 0.90
C ASP A 551 27.03 18.51 0.40
N VAL A 552 26.77 18.50 -0.92
CA VAL A 552 25.54 19.04 -1.53
C VAL A 552 24.34 18.20 -1.10
N LEU A 553 24.47 16.88 -1.12
CA LEU A 553 23.40 15.96 -0.70
C LEU A 553 23.10 16.08 0.80
N SER A 554 24.15 16.21 1.63
CA SER A 554 24.01 16.44 3.07
C SER A 554 23.29 17.76 3.35
N ALA A 555 23.66 18.85 2.66
CA ALA A 555 22.99 20.13 2.79
C ALA A 555 21.50 20.08 2.35
N ALA A 556 21.18 19.31 1.30
CA ALA A 556 19.80 19.09 0.88
C ALA A 556 18.98 18.29 1.92
N LEU A 557 19.59 17.32 2.60
CA LEU A 557 18.97 16.58 3.71
C LEU A 557 18.68 17.51 4.91
N ASP A 558 19.62 18.37 5.31
CA ASP A 558 19.43 19.34 6.38
C ASP A 558 18.30 20.32 6.03
N GLN A 559 18.25 20.84 4.80
CA GLN A 559 17.19 21.72 4.32
C GLN A 559 15.83 21.00 4.30
N ALA A 560 15.78 19.71 3.93
CA ALA A 560 14.59 18.88 3.99
C ALA A 560 14.09 18.66 5.43
N ARG A 561 15.00 18.51 6.40
CA ARG A 561 14.66 18.42 7.82
C ARG A 561 13.94 19.69 8.31
N ASP A 562 14.49 20.86 8.00
CA ASP A 562 13.93 22.13 8.44
C ASP A 562 12.52 22.33 7.86
N ALA A 563 12.33 21.99 6.58
CA ALA A 563 11.01 21.98 5.92
C ALA A 563 10.03 20.99 6.56
N ARG A 564 10.47 19.77 6.84
CA ARG A 564 9.67 18.72 7.47
C ARG A 564 9.19 19.15 8.87
N ILE A 565 10.07 19.76 9.66
CA ILE A 565 9.71 20.27 11.00
C ILE A 565 8.66 21.38 10.89
N ALA A 566 8.82 22.33 9.95
CA ALA A 566 7.84 23.38 9.72
C ALA A 566 6.47 22.84 9.30
N ILE A 567 6.45 21.80 8.45
CA ILE A 567 5.19 21.12 8.04
C ILE A 567 4.54 20.43 9.23
N LEU A 568 5.32 19.71 10.06
CA LEU A 568 4.82 19.05 11.27
C LEU A 568 4.19 20.03 12.26
N ASP A 569 4.76 21.26 12.40
CA ASP A 569 4.18 22.29 13.24
C ASP A 569 2.81 22.74 12.74
N LEU A 570 2.67 22.95 11.42
CA LEU A 570 1.37 23.30 10.81
C LEU A 570 0.35 22.16 10.88
N MET A 571 0.79 20.91 10.72
CA MET A 571 -0.10 19.74 10.88
C MET A 571 -0.60 19.61 12.31
N HIS A 572 0.25 19.92 13.29
CA HIS A 572 -0.10 19.92 14.71
C HIS A 572 -1.20 20.98 15.06
N GLU A 573 -1.26 22.10 14.34
CA GLU A 573 -2.35 23.06 14.48
C GLU A 573 -3.71 22.50 14.04
N ALA A 574 -3.72 21.55 13.09
CA ALA A 574 -4.95 20.91 12.60
C ALA A 574 -5.41 19.74 13.48
N ILE A 575 -4.46 18.98 14.04
CA ILE A 575 -4.71 17.89 14.98
C ILE A 575 -3.47 17.64 15.84
N ASP A 576 -3.61 17.65 17.16
CA ASP A 576 -2.51 17.56 18.13
C ASP A 576 -2.27 16.15 18.68
N GLY A 577 -3.15 15.21 18.34
CA GLY A 577 -3.07 13.80 18.76
C GLY A 577 -4.18 12.97 18.15
N PRO A 578 -4.29 11.69 18.49
CA PRO A 578 -5.35 10.83 17.98
C PRO A 578 -6.72 11.27 18.52
N ASP A 579 -7.69 11.43 17.61
CA ASP A 579 -9.09 11.67 17.94
C ASP A 579 -9.75 10.42 18.53
N GLU A 580 -10.96 10.60 19.10
CA GLU A 580 -11.82 9.46 19.40
C GLU A 580 -12.23 8.74 18.11
N MET A 581 -12.16 7.41 18.12
CA MET A 581 -12.57 6.60 16.98
C MET A 581 -14.01 6.89 16.58
N ALA A 582 -14.25 7.06 15.28
CA ALA A 582 -15.59 7.29 14.74
C ALA A 582 -16.61 6.23 15.22
N PRO A 583 -17.89 6.63 15.43
CA PRO A 583 -18.93 5.66 15.81
C PRO A 583 -19.14 4.54 14.79
N THR A 584 -18.73 4.76 13.53
CA THR A 584 -18.82 3.79 12.44
C THR A 584 -17.65 2.80 12.41
N ALA A 585 -16.58 3.07 13.16
CA ALA A 585 -15.43 2.18 13.24
C ALA A 585 -15.75 0.97 14.15
N PRO A 586 -15.34 -0.25 13.78
CA PRO A 586 -15.54 -1.43 14.62
C PRO A 586 -14.78 -1.27 15.96
N ARG A 587 -15.38 -1.77 17.04
CA ARG A 587 -14.73 -1.85 18.35
C ARG A 587 -14.15 -3.24 18.54
N ILE A 588 -12.85 -3.33 18.88
CA ILE A 588 -12.17 -4.60 19.13
C ILE A 588 -11.79 -4.70 20.59
N ILE A 589 -12.17 -5.83 21.20
CA ILE A 589 -11.78 -6.22 22.57
C ILE A 589 -10.80 -7.38 22.45
N THR A 590 -9.68 -7.29 23.13
CA THR A 590 -8.69 -8.37 23.19
C THR A 590 -8.89 -9.16 24.51
N VAL A 591 -8.93 -10.47 24.40
CA VAL A 591 -9.06 -11.40 25.56
C VAL A 591 -7.98 -12.46 25.45
N GLN A 592 -7.28 -12.71 26.56
CA GLN A 592 -6.32 -13.81 26.64
C GLN A 592 -6.98 -15.05 27.22
N ILE A 593 -6.93 -16.18 26.50
CA ILE A 593 -7.40 -17.47 26.97
C ILE A 593 -6.25 -18.48 27.01
N PRO A 594 -6.33 -19.51 27.89
CA PRO A 594 -5.33 -20.59 27.88
C PRO A 594 -5.33 -21.33 26.53
N ALA A 595 -4.13 -21.60 25.97
CA ALA A 595 -3.98 -22.24 24.67
C ALA A 595 -4.66 -23.61 24.54
N ASP A 596 -4.73 -24.35 25.63
CA ASP A 596 -5.45 -25.64 25.72
C ASP A 596 -6.97 -25.49 25.61
N LYS A 597 -7.51 -24.27 25.82
CA LYS A 597 -8.94 -23.93 25.71
C LYS A 597 -9.37 -23.45 24.32
N ILE A 598 -8.44 -23.14 23.45
CA ILE A 598 -8.74 -22.69 22.06
C ILE A 598 -9.70 -23.70 21.39
N GLY A 599 -9.42 -24.99 21.49
CA GLY A 599 -10.25 -26.04 20.89
C GLY A 599 -11.68 -26.07 21.43
N GLU A 600 -11.91 -25.74 22.72
CA GLU A 600 -13.24 -25.67 23.33
C GLU A 600 -14.02 -24.45 22.86
N VAL A 601 -13.36 -23.29 22.72
CA VAL A 601 -13.97 -22.04 22.22
C VAL A 601 -14.32 -22.15 20.73
N ILE A 602 -13.44 -22.76 19.92
CA ILE A 602 -13.73 -23.02 18.50
C ILE A 602 -14.85 -24.07 18.36
N GLY A 603 -14.82 -25.11 19.16
CA GLY A 603 -15.76 -26.20 19.10
C GLY A 603 -15.63 -27.10 17.87
N PRO A 604 -16.34 -28.24 17.80
CA PRO A 604 -16.27 -29.19 16.69
C PRO A 604 -16.65 -28.51 15.35
N LYS A 605 -15.68 -28.46 14.40
CA LYS A 605 -15.84 -27.81 13.08
C LYS A 605 -16.23 -26.32 13.16
N GLY A 606 -15.79 -25.62 14.17
CA GLY A 606 -16.09 -24.21 14.36
C GLY A 606 -17.52 -23.90 14.86
N LYS A 607 -18.27 -24.90 15.31
CA LYS A 607 -19.69 -24.71 15.65
C LYS A 607 -19.89 -23.73 16.82
N MET A 608 -19.03 -23.78 17.82
CA MET A 608 -19.19 -22.93 19.01
C MET A 608 -18.87 -21.49 18.71
N ILE A 609 -17.72 -21.22 18.08
CA ILE A 609 -17.33 -19.86 17.72
C ILE A 609 -18.34 -19.22 16.75
N ASN A 610 -18.84 -19.97 15.75
CA ASN A 610 -19.87 -19.48 14.84
C ASN A 610 -21.18 -19.16 15.58
N GLN A 611 -21.58 -19.97 16.57
CA GLN A 611 -22.76 -19.70 17.37
C GLN A 611 -22.61 -18.43 18.19
N ILE A 612 -21.44 -18.20 18.82
CA ILE A 612 -21.18 -16.96 19.55
C ILE A 612 -21.27 -15.75 18.60
N GLN A 613 -20.69 -15.84 17.40
CA GLN A 613 -20.75 -14.78 16.40
C GLN A 613 -22.20 -14.51 15.93
N ASP A 614 -22.98 -15.57 15.69
CA ASP A 614 -24.39 -15.46 15.26
C ASP A 614 -25.27 -14.85 16.37
N ASP A 615 -25.04 -15.24 17.64
CA ASP A 615 -25.83 -14.78 18.79
C ASP A 615 -25.54 -13.32 19.18
N THR A 616 -24.31 -12.87 18.97
CA THR A 616 -23.86 -11.53 19.41
C THR A 616 -23.72 -10.53 18.27
N GLY A 617 -23.60 -11.00 17.04
CA GLY A 617 -23.26 -10.17 15.88
C GLY A 617 -21.78 -9.72 15.85
N ALA A 618 -20.95 -10.26 16.77
CA ALA A 618 -19.53 -9.98 16.82
C ALA A 618 -18.73 -10.92 15.90
N GLU A 619 -17.56 -10.48 15.47
CA GLU A 619 -16.58 -11.30 14.75
C GLU A 619 -15.45 -11.68 15.71
N ILE A 620 -15.01 -12.94 15.69
CA ILE A 620 -14.01 -13.47 16.61
C ILE A 620 -12.86 -14.08 15.81
N THR A 621 -11.62 -13.66 16.14
CA THR A 621 -10.38 -14.24 15.63
C THR A 621 -9.56 -14.74 16.81
N ILE A 622 -9.02 -15.96 16.72
CA ILE A 622 -8.22 -16.59 17.79
C ILE A 622 -6.85 -16.92 17.22
N GLU A 623 -5.81 -16.51 17.92
CA GLU A 623 -4.41 -16.80 17.59
C GLU A 623 -3.91 -18.06 18.31
N GLU A 624 -2.79 -18.62 17.84
CA GLU A 624 -2.23 -19.88 18.39
C GLU A 624 -1.74 -19.77 19.85
N ASP A 625 -1.40 -18.55 20.27
CA ASP A 625 -0.98 -18.24 21.66
C ASP A 625 -2.14 -18.07 22.65
N GLY A 626 -3.40 -18.12 22.17
CA GLY A 626 -4.60 -17.92 22.95
C GLY A 626 -5.10 -16.47 23.01
N THR A 627 -4.53 -15.56 22.24
CA THR A 627 -5.07 -14.20 22.08
C THR A 627 -6.36 -14.26 21.24
N VAL A 628 -7.45 -13.71 21.77
CA VAL A 628 -8.76 -13.64 21.12
C VAL A 628 -9.12 -12.19 20.84
N PHE A 629 -9.27 -11.85 19.57
CA PHE A 629 -9.75 -10.55 19.10
C PHE A 629 -11.24 -10.62 18.80
N ILE A 630 -12.03 -9.82 19.49
CA ILE A 630 -13.50 -9.77 19.36
C ILE A 630 -13.87 -8.40 18.84
N GLY A 631 -14.33 -8.34 17.59
CA GLY A 631 -14.72 -7.10 16.93
C GLY A 631 -16.23 -7.03 16.72
N ALA A 632 -16.84 -5.88 16.99
CA ALA A 632 -18.24 -5.64 16.69
C ALA A 632 -18.47 -4.20 16.27
N THR A 633 -19.61 -3.94 15.62
CA THR A 633 -20.03 -2.58 15.23
C THR A 633 -20.41 -1.71 16.41
N ASP A 634 -20.61 -2.31 17.60
CA ASP A 634 -20.94 -1.60 18.85
C ASP A 634 -20.33 -2.30 20.06
N GLY A 635 -20.11 -1.54 21.15
CA GLY A 635 -19.53 -2.03 22.40
C GLY A 635 -20.30 -3.18 23.06
N PRO A 636 -21.65 -3.08 23.23
CA PRO A 636 -22.43 -4.14 23.86
C PRO A 636 -22.33 -5.50 23.17
N SER A 637 -22.29 -5.54 21.85
CA SER A 637 -22.12 -6.78 21.07
C SER A 637 -20.73 -7.41 21.32
N ALA A 638 -19.68 -6.59 21.34
CA ALA A 638 -18.34 -7.05 21.64
C ALA A 638 -18.21 -7.59 23.08
N GLU A 639 -18.82 -6.90 24.05
CA GLU A 639 -18.85 -7.33 25.45
C GLU A 639 -19.60 -8.63 25.64
N ALA A 640 -20.76 -8.80 25.00
CA ALA A 640 -21.52 -10.02 25.05
C ALA A 640 -20.76 -11.23 24.51
N ALA A 641 -20.01 -11.03 23.42
CA ALA A 641 -19.14 -12.06 22.85
C ALA A 641 -17.95 -12.39 23.77
N ARG A 642 -17.32 -11.37 24.36
CA ARG A 642 -16.25 -11.53 25.37
C ARG A 642 -16.73 -12.40 26.54
N ASP A 643 -17.90 -12.10 27.04
CA ASP A 643 -18.44 -12.80 28.20
C ASP A 643 -18.74 -14.26 27.87
N GLN A 644 -19.24 -14.57 26.66
CA GLN A 644 -19.44 -15.96 26.22
C GLN A 644 -18.11 -16.69 26.01
N VAL A 645 -17.10 -16.06 25.42
CA VAL A 645 -15.75 -16.63 25.27
C VAL A 645 -15.13 -16.94 26.64
N ASN A 646 -15.21 -15.98 27.57
CA ASN A 646 -14.71 -16.17 28.95
C ASN A 646 -15.45 -17.26 29.69
N ALA A 647 -16.75 -17.39 29.53
CA ALA A 647 -17.54 -18.44 30.16
C ALA A 647 -17.09 -19.86 29.72
N ILE A 648 -16.59 -19.99 28.50
CA ILE A 648 -16.06 -21.25 27.97
C ILE A 648 -14.60 -21.48 28.40
N ALA A 649 -13.76 -20.44 28.22
CA ALA A 649 -12.30 -20.55 28.40
C ALA A 649 -11.90 -20.52 29.90
N ASN A 650 -12.57 -19.66 30.68
CA ASN A 650 -12.31 -19.41 32.09
C ASN A 650 -13.60 -19.62 32.90
N PRO A 651 -14.18 -20.82 32.92
CA PRO A 651 -15.43 -21.06 33.66
C PRO A 651 -15.21 -20.77 35.14
N GLN A 652 -15.88 -19.76 35.67
CA GLN A 652 -15.93 -19.55 37.10
C GLN A 652 -16.57 -20.80 37.71
N LEU A 653 -15.89 -21.41 38.65
CA LEU A 653 -16.47 -22.49 39.39
C LEU A 653 -17.54 -21.86 40.30
N PRO A 654 -18.79 -22.27 40.21
CA PRO A 654 -19.82 -21.76 41.10
C PRO A 654 -19.45 -22.04 42.54
N GLU A 655 -19.56 -21.04 43.40
CA GLU A 655 -19.20 -21.19 44.83
C GLU A 655 -20.39 -21.67 45.66
N VAL A 656 -20.11 -22.39 46.75
CA VAL A 656 -21.12 -22.83 47.70
C VAL A 656 -21.79 -21.59 48.33
N GLY A 657 -23.12 -21.53 48.24
CA GLY A 657 -23.94 -20.44 48.73
C GLY A 657 -24.44 -19.48 47.65
N GLU A 658 -23.95 -19.63 46.41
CA GLU A 658 -24.49 -18.84 45.28
C GLU A 658 -25.91 -19.31 44.87
N ARG A 659 -26.74 -18.35 44.48
CA ARG A 659 -28.13 -18.57 44.01
C ARG A 659 -28.25 -18.40 42.53
N TYR A 660 -28.96 -19.30 41.87
CA TYR A 660 -29.20 -19.28 40.43
C TYR A 660 -30.68 -19.55 40.12
N VAL A 661 -31.22 -18.87 39.14
CA VAL A 661 -32.46 -19.24 38.47
C VAL A 661 -32.11 -20.17 37.31
N GLY A 662 -32.02 -21.47 37.59
CA GLY A 662 -31.63 -22.49 36.63
C GLY A 662 -32.81 -23.09 35.86
N THR A 663 -32.54 -23.72 34.71
CA THR A 663 -33.56 -24.39 33.89
C THR A 663 -33.36 -25.90 34.00
N VAL A 664 -34.44 -26.64 34.22
CA VAL A 664 -34.45 -28.12 34.27
C VAL A 664 -34.11 -28.66 32.88
N VAL A 665 -32.96 -29.32 32.74
CA VAL A 665 -32.50 -29.91 31.47
C VAL A 665 -32.74 -31.42 31.40
N LYS A 666 -32.85 -32.08 32.55
CA LYS A 666 -33.10 -33.53 32.60
C LYS A 666 -33.69 -33.93 33.96
N THR A 667 -34.68 -34.81 33.95
CA THR A 667 -35.26 -35.47 35.14
C THR A 667 -34.82 -36.92 35.25
N THR A 668 -34.69 -37.43 36.49
CA THR A 668 -34.33 -38.78 36.81
C THR A 668 -35.11 -39.23 38.07
N SER A 669 -35.15 -40.53 38.36
CA SER A 669 -35.85 -41.05 39.52
C SER A 669 -35.31 -40.54 40.87
N PHE A 670 -34.11 -39.93 40.91
CA PHE A 670 -33.47 -39.46 42.14
C PHE A 670 -33.35 -37.92 42.22
N GLY A 671 -33.71 -37.19 41.15
CA GLY A 671 -33.63 -35.74 41.13
C GLY A 671 -33.69 -35.13 39.73
N ALA A 672 -33.61 -33.81 39.65
CA ALA A 672 -33.57 -33.03 38.43
C ALA A 672 -32.17 -32.44 38.23
N PHE A 673 -31.67 -32.46 37.01
CA PHE A 673 -30.49 -31.71 36.61
C PHE A 673 -30.92 -30.32 36.12
N ILE A 674 -30.34 -29.31 36.74
CA ILE A 674 -30.64 -27.90 36.50
C ILE A 674 -29.41 -27.27 35.90
N SER A 675 -29.58 -26.68 34.74
CA SER A 675 -28.51 -25.88 34.08
C SER A 675 -28.42 -24.51 34.75
N LEU A 676 -27.24 -24.23 35.36
CA LEU A 676 -26.97 -23.03 36.13
C LEU A 676 -26.31 -21.96 35.24
N THR A 677 -25.27 -22.38 34.50
CA THR A 677 -24.55 -21.61 33.52
C THR A 677 -24.26 -22.47 32.29
N PRO A 678 -23.93 -21.91 31.12
CA PRO A 678 -23.62 -22.70 29.93
C PRO A 678 -22.58 -23.80 30.17
N GLY A 679 -23.02 -25.08 30.01
CA GLY A 679 -22.17 -26.24 30.19
C GLY A 679 -22.01 -26.73 31.65
N ARG A 680 -22.73 -26.15 32.62
CA ARG A 680 -22.71 -26.56 34.03
C ARG A 680 -24.10 -26.85 34.53
N ASP A 681 -24.30 -28.11 34.87
CA ASP A 681 -25.56 -28.63 35.45
C ASP A 681 -25.34 -29.04 36.90
N GLY A 682 -26.24 -28.62 37.76
CA GLY A 682 -26.28 -29.06 39.17
C GLY A 682 -27.40 -30.07 39.40
N LEU A 683 -27.22 -30.94 40.36
CA LEU A 683 -28.23 -31.93 40.75
C LEU A 683 -29.09 -31.40 41.91
N LEU A 684 -30.37 -31.18 41.65
CA LEU A 684 -31.38 -30.96 42.68
C LEU A 684 -31.97 -32.32 43.04
N HIS A 685 -31.56 -32.84 44.21
CA HIS A 685 -32.00 -34.16 44.64
C HIS A 685 -33.51 -34.19 44.99
N ILE A 686 -34.20 -35.30 44.77
CA ILE A 686 -35.64 -35.45 45.01
C ILE A 686 -36.07 -35.06 46.44
N SER A 687 -35.16 -35.17 47.42
CA SER A 687 -35.42 -34.70 48.79
C SER A 687 -35.57 -33.18 48.87
N GLN A 688 -34.92 -32.45 48.04
CA GLN A 688 -35.01 -30.99 47.95
C GLN A 688 -36.24 -30.56 47.13
N ILE A 689 -36.55 -31.30 46.04
CA ILE A 689 -37.75 -31.08 45.21
C ILE A 689 -39.03 -31.23 46.05
N ARG A 690 -39.04 -32.13 47.03
CA ARG A 690 -40.16 -32.27 47.94
C ARG A 690 -40.50 -31.01 48.72
N ARG A 691 -39.53 -30.12 48.95
CA ARG A 691 -39.77 -28.86 49.66
C ARG A 691 -40.62 -27.90 48.85
N LEU A 692 -40.58 -27.94 47.51
CA LEU A 692 -41.44 -27.17 46.64
C LEU A 692 -42.95 -27.53 46.77
N VAL A 693 -43.26 -28.68 47.32
CA VAL A 693 -44.63 -29.14 47.49
C VAL A 693 -44.98 -29.39 48.97
N GLY A 694 -44.38 -28.60 49.89
CA GLY A 694 -44.68 -28.63 51.29
C GLY A 694 -44.29 -29.97 51.99
N GLY A 695 -43.22 -30.66 51.53
CA GLY A 695 -42.72 -31.92 52.17
C GLY A 695 -43.51 -33.16 51.80
N LYS A 696 -44.51 -33.09 50.90
CA LYS A 696 -45.31 -34.26 50.50
C LYS A 696 -44.44 -35.26 49.76
N ARG A 697 -44.77 -36.57 49.98
CA ARG A 697 -44.02 -37.61 49.25
C ARG A 697 -44.39 -37.63 47.79
N ILE A 698 -43.42 -37.36 46.92
CA ILE A 698 -43.54 -37.43 45.45
C ILE A 698 -43.00 -38.80 44.98
N GLU A 699 -43.67 -39.42 44.01
CA GLU A 699 -43.35 -40.77 43.50
C GLU A 699 -42.41 -40.63 42.32
N GLN A 700 -42.56 -39.55 41.48
CA GLN A 700 -41.70 -39.22 40.34
C GLN A 700 -41.34 -37.71 40.35
N VAL A 701 -40.16 -37.35 39.86
CA VAL A 701 -39.69 -35.96 39.83
C VAL A 701 -40.57 -35.14 38.88
N GLU A 702 -41.06 -35.77 37.83
CA GLU A 702 -41.95 -35.22 36.82
C GLU A 702 -43.33 -34.78 37.35
N ASP A 703 -43.70 -35.23 38.58
CA ASP A 703 -44.94 -34.75 39.23
C ASP A 703 -44.84 -33.30 39.70
N VAL A 704 -43.57 -32.76 39.79
CA VAL A 704 -43.30 -31.42 40.34
C VAL A 704 -42.50 -30.58 39.38
N LEU A 705 -41.50 -31.13 38.69
CA LEU A 705 -40.61 -30.40 37.79
C LEU A 705 -40.50 -31.11 36.44
N ASN A 706 -40.73 -30.38 35.36
CA ASN A 706 -40.58 -30.85 34.00
C ASN A 706 -39.38 -30.22 33.31
N VAL A 707 -38.84 -30.84 32.24
CA VAL A 707 -37.79 -30.30 31.45
C VAL A 707 -38.24 -28.96 30.81
N GLY A 708 -37.49 -27.91 31.08
CA GLY A 708 -37.82 -26.55 30.63
C GLY A 708 -38.30 -25.63 31.75
N ASP A 709 -38.65 -26.17 32.92
CA ASP A 709 -39.08 -25.37 34.06
C ASP A 709 -37.90 -24.58 34.66
N LYS A 710 -38.16 -23.38 35.15
CA LYS A 710 -37.20 -22.53 35.85
C LYS A 710 -37.36 -22.69 37.34
N VAL A 711 -36.27 -22.94 38.06
CA VAL A 711 -36.24 -23.12 39.51
C VAL A 711 -35.12 -22.29 40.11
N GLU A 712 -35.44 -21.56 41.19
CA GLU A 712 -34.44 -20.86 41.98
C GLU A 712 -33.76 -21.83 42.95
N VAL A 713 -32.43 -21.95 42.78
CA VAL A 713 -31.63 -22.94 43.55
C VAL A 713 -30.38 -22.28 44.11
N GLU A 714 -29.94 -22.81 45.26
CA GLU A 714 -28.70 -22.41 45.92
C GLU A 714 -27.74 -23.62 45.90
N ILE A 715 -26.46 -23.32 45.64
CA ILE A 715 -25.40 -24.34 45.63
C ILE A 715 -25.06 -24.73 47.07
N THR A 716 -25.22 -25.99 47.37
CA THR A 716 -24.92 -26.53 48.71
C THR A 716 -23.58 -27.20 48.79
N GLU A 717 -23.07 -27.76 47.74
CA GLU A 717 -21.81 -28.52 47.72
C GLU A 717 -21.27 -28.59 46.27
N VAL A 718 -19.96 -28.47 46.14
CA VAL A 718 -19.22 -28.76 44.88
C VAL A 718 -18.16 -29.80 45.24
N ASP A 719 -18.26 -31.02 44.68
CA ASP A 719 -17.31 -32.09 44.94
C ASP A 719 -15.99 -31.93 44.20
N ASP A 720 -14.92 -32.64 44.58
CA ASP A 720 -13.59 -32.60 43.93
C ASP A 720 -13.60 -33.00 42.43
N ARG A 721 -14.72 -33.48 41.92
CA ARG A 721 -14.94 -33.84 40.51
C ARG A 721 -15.80 -32.83 39.80
N GLY A 722 -16.10 -31.64 40.41
CA GLY A 722 -16.90 -30.59 39.86
C GLY A 722 -18.39 -30.87 39.74
N LYS A 723 -18.95 -31.85 40.52
CA LYS A 723 -20.39 -32.06 40.59
C LYS A 723 -21.00 -31.12 41.61
N ILE A 724 -22.06 -30.45 41.18
CA ILE A 724 -22.75 -29.42 41.94
C ILE A 724 -24.03 -30.01 42.53
N SER A 725 -24.18 -29.90 43.85
CA SER A 725 -25.39 -30.27 44.60
C SER A 725 -26.18 -29.00 44.89
N LEU A 726 -27.50 -29.07 44.70
CA LEU A 726 -28.40 -27.92 44.80
C LEU A 726 -29.43 -28.10 45.88
N SER A 727 -29.85 -26.99 46.51
CA SER A 727 -31.05 -26.90 47.33
C SER A 727 -32.00 -25.85 46.82
N VAL A 728 -33.27 -25.92 47.17
CA VAL A 728 -34.27 -24.89 46.91
C VAL A 728 -34.05 -23.70 47.83
N THR A 729 -34.20 -22.48 47.38
CA THR A 729 -34.06 -21.27 48.21
C THR A 729 -35.18 -21.12 49.23
N ALA A 730 -34.93 -20.42 50.34
CA ALA A 730 -35.91 -20.23 51.44
C ALA A 730 -37.15 -19.44 51.00
N ASP A 731 -37.06 -18.67 49.91
CA ASP A 731 -38.18 -17.87 49.42
C ASP A 731 -39.26 -18.73 48.73
N ASP A 732 -38.85 -19.77 48.02
CA ASP A 732 -39.76 -20.78 47.45
C ASP A 732 -40.44 -21.65 48.54
N GLU A 733 -39.80 -21.83 49.72
CA GLU A 733 -40.45 -22.48 50.86
C GLU A 733 -41.61 -21.62 51.43
N ALA A 734 -41.46 -20.30 51.46
CA ALA A 734 -42.49 -19.38 51.94
C ALA A 734 -43.67 -19.19 50.93
N GLU A 735 -43.45 -19.31 49.64
CA GLU A 735 -44.54 -19.31 48.65
C GLU A 735 -45.30 -20.60 48.59
N ALA A 736 -44.62 -21.76 48.84
CA ALA A 736 -45.28 -23.08 48.95
C ALA A 736 -46.11 -23.20 50.22
N GLU A 737 -45.68 -22.62 51.35
CA GLU A 737 -46.46 -22.56 52.58
C GLU A 737 -47.67 -21.59 52.44
N ASN A 738 -47.53 -20.47 51.76
CA ASN A 738 -48.62 -19.54 51.45
C ASN A 738 -49.63 -20.08 50.43
N ALA A 739 -49.20 -20.93 49.48
CA ALA A 739 -50.11 -21.59 48.53
C ALA A 739 -50.95 -22.67 49.21
N GLU A 740 -50.42 -23.36 50.27
CA GLU A 740 -51.21 -24.28 51.08
C GLU A 740 -52.20 -23.57 52.03
N ALA A 741 -51.84 -22.37 52.54
CA ALA A 741 -52.71 -21.60 53.37
C ALA A 741 -53.90 -20.98 52.55
N SER A 742 -53.74 -20.71 51.30
CA SER A 742 -54.79 -20.19 50.41
C SER A 742 -55.74 -21.28 49.88
N GLN A 743 -55.45 -22.56 49.99
CA GLN A 743 -56.33 -23.66 49.55
C GLN A 743 -57.29 -24.14 50.66
N ASN A 744 -57.10 -23.64 51.90
CA ASN A 744 -57.97 -24.04 53.01
C ASN A 744 -59.05 -23.03 53.39
N ASP A 745 -59.12 -21.84 52.70
CA ASP A 745 -60.10 -20.81 53.02
C ASP A 745 -61.26 -20.64 51.98
N ASP A 746 -61.33 -21.43 50.95
CA ASP A 746 -62.41 -21.37 49.94
C ASP A 746 -63.46 -22.46 50.10
N ALA A 747 -64.00 -22.60 51.40
CA ALA A 747 -65.24 -23.27 51.59
C ALA A 747 -66.01 -22.50 52.69
N GLU A 748 -66.72 -21.48 52.31
CA GLU A 748 -67.92 -20.90 52.85
C GLU A 748 -68.07 -19.44 52.50
N ASP A 749 -68.88 -19.10 51.71
CA ASP A 749 -70.08 -18.30 51.75
C ASP A 749 -70.41 -17.54 50.42
N SER A 750 -71.50 -17.94 49.87
CA SER A 750 -72.27 -17.25 48.81
C SER A 750 -72.89 -16.01 49.35
N ASN A 751 -72.89 -14.93 48.64
CA ASN A 751 -74.11 -14.10 48.31
C ASN A 751 -73.85 -12.59 48.28
N GLU A 752 -74.49 -11.97 47.27
CA GLU A 752 -74.92 -10.61 47.16
C GLU A 752 -73.94 -9.49 46.69
N SER A 753 -74.15 -9.21 45.52
CA SER A 753 -74.91 -8.08 44.91
C SER A 753 -74.14 -6.78 44.56
N HIS A 754 -74.30 -6.48 43.33
CA HIS A 754 -74.63 -5.21 42.70
C HIS A 754 -73.73 -3.96 42.85
N ALA A 755 -73.31 -3.52 41.71
CA ALA A 755 -73.66 -2.26 41.06
C ALA A 755 -72.62 -1.20 40.76
N ARG A 756 -72.59 -0.91 39.48
CA ARG A 756 -72.46 0.41 38.86
C ARG A 756 -71.14 1.22 39.06
N ARG A 757 -70.50 1.79 38.07
CA ARG A 757 -70.87 2.50 36.81
C ARG A 757 -69.64 3.11 36.23
N GLU A 758 -69.58 3.00 34.93
CA GLU A 758 -69.28 4.03 33.96
C GLU A 758 -68.06 4.97 34.17
N SER A 759 -67.29 5.32 33.19
CA SER A 759 -67.60 5.75 31.84
C SER A 759 -66.37 6.12 31.02
N ARG A 760 -66.41 5.88 29.76
CA ARG A 760 -66.03 6.71 28.62
C ARG A 760 -64.49 6.93 28.44
N GLY A 761 -63.95 6.80 27.27
CA GLY A 761 -64.50 6.71 25.92
C GLY A 761 -63.38 6.76 24.89
N LYS A 762 -63.66 6.06 23.86
CA LYS A 762 -63.57 6.44 22.41
C LYS A 762 -62.27 6.95 21.87
N ARG A 763 -61.79 6.57 20.74
CA ARG A 763 -62.21 6.04 19.41
C ARG A 763 -60.97 5.81 18.61
N SER A 764 -60.76 5.01 17.76
CA SER A 764 -61.31 4.37 16.54
C SER A 764 -60.12 4.22 15.58
N GLY A 765 -59.96 3.29 14.75
CA GLY A 765 -60.72 2.28 14.15
C GLY A 765 -59.96 1.67 12.98
N ARG A 766 -60.31 0.45 12.77
CA ARG A 766 -60.52 -0.23 11.48
C ARG A 766 -59.34 -0.29 10.47
N SER A 767 -59.00 -1.41 9.96
CA SER A 767 -59.54 -2.72 9.56
C SER A 767 -58.98 -2.98 8.16
N ARG A 768 -58.59 -4.08 7.73
CA ARG A 768 -59.13 -5.38 7.39
C ARG A 768 -58.06 -6.28 6.72
N THR A 769 -57.82 -7.39 7.24
CA THR A 769 -58.08 -8.76 6.74
C THR A 769 -58.06 -9.09 5.25
N ARG A 770 -57.22 -10.10 4.90
CA ARG A 770 -57.57 -11.37 4.23
C ARG A 770 -56.27 -12.15 3.96
N LYS A 771 -56.02 -13.25 4.60
CA LYS A 771 -56.28 -14.66 4.42
C LYS A 771 -56.40 -15.17 2.97
N HIS A 772 -55.47 -16.06 2.59
CA HIS A 772 -55.65 -17.44 2.17
C HIS A 772 -54.26 -18.01 1.82
N SER A 773 -53.78 -18.99 2.47
CA SER A 773 -54.02 -20.45 2.60
C SER A 773 -53.62 -21.25 1.37
N ASN A 774 -52.73 -22.19 1.71
CA ASN A 774 -52.61 -23.58 1.25
C ASN A 774 -51.75 -23.84 0.03
N ARG A 775 -50.83 -24.66 0.19
CA ARG A 775 -50.64 -26.11 0.34
C ARG A 775 -49.83 -26.70 -0.79
N SER A 776 -48.79 -27.36 -0.40
CA SER A 776 -48.38 -28.75 -0.57
C SER A 776 -47.64 -29.10 -1.87
N GLU A 777 -46.52 -29.65 -1.58
CA GLU A 777 -46.04 -31.04 -1.88
C GLU A 777 -45.41 -31.28 -3.24
N ASP A 778 -44.21 -31.69 -3.09
CA ASP A 778 -43.55 -32.96 -3.48
C ASP A 778 -42.75 -33.00 -4.79
N SER A 779 -41.55 -33.48 -4.52
CA SER A 779 -40.78 -34.54 -5.20
C SER A 779 -40.07 -34.25 -6.52
N ALA A 780 -38.77 -34.44 -6.34
CA ALA A 780 -37.90 -35.39 -7.09
C ALA A 780 -37.59 -35.14 -8.55
N ASP A 781 -36.32 -35.11 -8.73
CA ASP A 781 -35.53 -35.96 -9.64
C ASP A 781 -35.18 -35.44 -11.06
N SER A 782 -33.87 -35.46 -11.22
CA SER A 782 -33.10 -35.92 -12.38
C SER A 782 -32.95 -35.06 -13.63
N THR A 783 -31.66 -34.97 -13.93
CA THR A 783 -30.98 -35.10 -15.23
C THR A 783 -30.98 -33.93 -16.20
N ASP A 784 -29.79 -33.52 -16.38
CA ASP A 784 -28.93 -33.61 -17.54
C ASP A 784 -29.10 -32.58 -18.69
N SER A 785 -27.94 -32.15 -19.08
CA SER A 785 -27.46 -31.78 -20.42
C SER A 785 -27.41 -30.31 -20.85
N SER A 786 -26.18 -29.98 -21.05
CA SER A 786 -25.55 -29.45 -22.26
C SER A 786 -25.64 -27.95 -22.60
N GLU A 787 -24.38 -27.45 -22.70
CA GLU A 787 -23.84 -26.58 -23.75
C GLU A 787 -24.51 -25.24 -24.06
N SER A 788 -23.75 -24.20 -23.74
CA SER A 788 -23.19 -23.39 -24.84
C SER A 788 -22.10 -22.46 -24.34
N ALA A 789 -20.92 -22.66 -24.86
CA ALA A 789 -19.79 -21.76 -24.76
C ALA A 789 -20.02 -20.56 -25.67
N GLU A 790 -19.91 -19.34 -25.12
CA GLU A 790 -19.59 -18.17 -25.92
C GLU A 790 -18.27 -17.58 -25.43
N SER A 791 -17.30 -17.67 -26.33
CA SER A 791 -15.98 -17.11 -26.28
C SER A 791 -16.03 -15.59 -26.32
N ALA A 792 -15.63 -14.94 -25.23
CA ALA A 792 -15.18 -13.55 -25.27
C ALA A 792 -13.67 -13.55 -25.45
N GLN A 793 -13.20 -13.25 -26.64
CA GLN A 793 -11.84 -12.85 -26.94
C GLN A 793 -11.60 -11.52 -26.23
N SER A 794 -10.74 -11.55 -25.21
CA SER A 794 -10.10 -10.34 -24.70
C SER A 794 -8.88 -10.07 -25.55
N ALA A 795 -8.91 -8.98 -26.30
CA ALA A 795 -7.73 -8.40 -26.93
C ALA A 795 -6.79 -7.92 -25.79
N ASP A 796 -5.58 -8.48 -25.75
CA ASP A 796 -4.45 -7.96 -25.02
C ASP A 796 -4.01 -6.66 -25.71
N GLU A 797 -4.41 -5.52 -25.14
CA GLU A 797 -3.71 -4.26 -25.37
C GLU A 797 -2.64 -4.14 -24.31
N ALA A 798 -1.40 -4.13 -24.75
CA ALA A 798 -0.23 -3.82 -23.94
C ALA A 798 -0.41 -2.42 -23.32
N ASP A 799 -0.37 -2.34 -21.98
CA ASP A 799 -0.25 -1.08 -21.25
C ASP A 799 1.14 -0.50 -21.56
N GLU A 800 1.19 0.47 -22.45
CA GLU A 800 2.36 1.32 -22.65
C GLU A 800 2.43 2.28 -21.45
N ASP A 801 3.43 2.09 -20.61
CA ASP A 801 3.82 3.05 -19.58
C ASP A 801 4.41 4.29 -20.25
N GLU A 802 3.60 5.30 -20.49
CA GLU A 802 4.09 6.63 -20.77
C GLU A 802 4.77 7.19 -19.50
N ASN A 803 6.07 7.11 -19.48
CA ASN A 803 6.90 7.77 -18.49
C ASN A 803 7.41 9.08 -19.07
N SER A 804 6.52 10.03 -19.23
CA SER A 804 6.91 11.43 -19.47
C SER A 804 6.03 12.34 -18.62
N ASP A 805 6.59 12.81 -17.52
CA ASP A 805 6.17 14.04 -16.89
C ASP A 805 6.72 15.17 -17.76
N SER A 806 6.07 15.45 -18.87
CA SER A 806 6.24 16.71 -19.56
C SER A 806 4.86 17.33 -19.68
N ASP A 807 4.63 18.39 -18.92
CA ASP A 807 3.58 19.36 -19.17
C ASP A 807 3.74 19.88 -20.62
N ARG A 808 3.12 19.23 -21.57
CA ARG A 808 2.88 19.80 -22.89
C ARG A 808 1.40 20.12 -23.00
N PRO A 809 1.04 21.39 -23.19
CA PRO A 809 -0.34 21.76 -23.46
C PRO A 809 -0.77 21.16 -24.79
N THR A 810 -1.78 20.32 -24.77
CA THR A 810 -2.44 19.85 -25.97
C THR A 810 -3.08 21.03 -26.70
N ARG A 811 -2.66 21.28 -27.93
CA ARG A 811 -3.31 22.24 -28.83
C ARG A 811 -4.80 21.89 -28.95
N GLY A 812 -5.64 22.75 -28.39
CA GLY A 812 -7.07 22.74 -28.62
C GLY A 812 -7.40 23.03 -30.07
N SER A 813 -7.88 22.06 -30.82
CA SER A 813 -8.42 22.26 -32.15
C SER A 813 -9.65 23.16 -32.07
N ARG A 814 -9.53 24.38 -32.56
CA ARG A 814 -10.64 25.33 -32.75
C ARG A 814 -11.64 24.73 -33.73
N GLY A 815 -12.84 24.47 -33.25
CA GLY A 815 -14.00 24.13 -34.05
C GLY A 815 -14.40 25.20 -35.00
N SER A 816 -14.46 24.86 -36.28
CA SER A 816 -15.15 25.63 -37.33
C SER A 816 -16.60 25.17 -37.37
N ARG A 817 -17.50 26.12 -37.16
CA ARG A 817 -18.96 26.02 -37.42
C ARG A 817 -19.22 25.95 -38.92
N GLY A 818 -20.08 25.02 -39.36
CA GLY A 818 -20.67 25.10 -40.70
C GLY A 818 -21.58 23.96 -41.05
N SER A 819 -22.85 24.09 -40.70
CA SER A 819 -24.09 23.95 -41.51
C SER A 819 -24.26 22.82 -42.55
N ARG A 820 -25.22 21.96 -42.29
CA ARG A 820 -26.31 21.41 -43.12
C ARG A 820 -25.97 20.66 -44.41
N GLY A 821 -26.52 19.47 -44.49
CA GLY A 821 -27.29 19.05 -45.66
C GLY A 821 -26.98 17.77 -46.36
N GLY A 822 -27.72 16.74 -46.05
CA GLY A 822 -28.54 16.01 -47.00
C GLY A 822 -27.90 14.92 -47.93
N ARG A 823 -28.49 13.75 -47.79
CA ARG A 823 -28.82 12.76 -48.84
C ARG A 823 -27.82 11.69 -49.30
N ARG A 824 -28.15 10.49 -48.85
CA ARG A 824 -28.18 9.19 -49.60
C ARG A 824 -27.64 9.21 -51.05
N ARG A 825 -26.77 8.26 -51.37
CA ARG A 825 -27.05 7.20 -52.35
C ARG A 825 -25.98 6.10 -52.41
N ARG A 826 -26.47 4.91 -52.58
CA ARG A 826 -25.89 3.58 -52.86
C ARG A 826 -25.15 3.53 -54.20
N ARG A 827 -24.33 2.46 -54.28
CA ARG A 827 -23.88 1.65 -55.46
C ARG A 827 -22.43 1.88 -55.89
N THR A 828 -21.63 0.94 -56.22
CA THR A 828 -21.61 -0.52 -56.54
C THR A 828 -20.18 -0.85 -56.96
N ARG A 829 -19.83 -2.07 -56.72
CA ARG A 829 -18.66 -2.86 -57.22
C ARG A 829 -18.10 -2.40 -58.56
N THR A 830 -16.77 -2.51 -58.72
CA THR A 830 -16.16 -3.39 -59.76
C THR A 830 -14.68 -3.64 -59.44
N ASN A 831 -14.28 -4.88 -59.64
CA ASN A 831 -12.92 -5.42 -59.73
C ASN A 831 -12.20 -4.89 -60.98
N SER A 832 -10.85 -4.85 -60.87
CA SER A 832 -9.90 -5.49 -61.87
C SER A 832 -8.49 -5.12 -61.47
N ASP A 833 -7.72 -6.02 -61.02
CA ASP A 833 -6.57 -6.73 -61.59
C ASP A 833 -5.46 -5.92 -62.27
N GLU A 834 -4.25 -6.34 -61.81
CA GLU A 834 -2.95 -6.34 -62.51
C GLU A 834 -2.15 -5.03 -62.70
N ASN A 835 -1.09 -4.87 -61.97
CA ASN A 835 0.34 -5.26 -62.20
C ASN A 835 1.20 -4.92 -61.01
#